data_529e91a6470181e34cfdd3e3e7348eb4
#
_entry.id   529e91a6470181e34cfdd3e3e7348eb4
#
_cell.length_a   1.000
_cell.length_b   1.000
_cell.length_c   1.000
_cell.angle_alpha   90.00
_cell.angle_beta   90.00
_cell.angle_gamma   90.00
#
_symmetry.space_group_name_H-M   'P 1'
#
loop_
_entity.id
_entity.type
_entity.pdbx_description
1 polymer ?
#
loop_
_entity_poly.entity_id
_entity_poly.type
_entity_poly.pdbx_seq_one_letter_code
_entity_poly.pdbx_strand_id
1 'polypeptide(L)'
;MISPTKIMRILLTGCTGFVGKFALRELLERLPSDSQIICLLRGKKGLTAEARWSSIKSNSLYHYSDFSKVSIKEGDLEHLDQITWSQNEEPNLILHCAANVKTLDTYENLYRDNVIGVDNLCQAALKWSCKRLILISTCYVHPKGSIGGSELLTKGLPRSVFTTDYTYTKYLGENLAQTFSDRLQISLLRLSCVGAPQGWLDAHPTPEAMAHLGMLSLILRGKLEHVRVPSTMNLSIIPVDITAKCIVDEVVDNSSDVVKVKQICPPIDSIWNLSMSKLCKTLMRLSPNLNLKIYESSQEIFEQDLRANLALSLFNPWAAKTLIFHQEVNRFIDKFADGQTFESSVPPEYLSNPGSEESIYEQTCFYVARSNHQHLIEKGSPRTLIDIFWGQMPQHNIESHFTFREPLRFQSKKAAEQRFFECFGSYRPFFSDPDTKSFYNDPKQGVSVGWTYEEAIRYKKPIQIELLGSYEGVTGMKFIIHHATGDGLSFVKYILPRIDSIPNEIPRQTNSSTSIKPRSLSFIQELWCFIYYFALLVKLIFSPSTIKNPKHSESRTIEMATTKIHKEPGKSFTTSLLKQTYPALRAALGRDTVVYCIPAAIEGLAQRGLSIPRNSFVPIILPWSPDGGDIQEQLLNSKAVKAMSSLLVNFVSLTDMTWIRDHFLDRIDVVFSSLLAADTPLSSLKTTHFLSPTPSMIPFTICAATVGPETHITVASSIEDIPASKLMNQILR
;
A
#
# COMPACT_ATOMS: atom_id res chain seq x y z
N MET A 1 -43.61 -16.37 -17.23
CA MET A 1 -43.05 -15.16 -17.90
C MET A 1 -42.16 -14.49 -16.89
N ILE A 2 -40.85 -14.60 -17.11
CA ILE A 2 -39.86 -13.91 -16.28
C ILE A 2 -40.01 -12.43 -16.61
N SER A 3 -40.39 -11.61 -15.62
CA SER A 3 -40.42 -10.14 -15.76
C SER A 3 -39.06 -9.70 -16.28
N PRO A 4 -38.99 -8.85 -17.34
CA PRO A 4 -37.70 -8.36 -17.83
C PRO A 4 -37.01 -7.64 -16.68
N THR A 5 -35.83 -8.10 -16.32
CA THR A 5 -34.96 -7.48 -15.31
C THR A 5 -34.79 -6.02 -15.74
N LYS A 6 -35.36 -5.09 -14.94
CA LYS A 6 -35.33 -3.68 -15.25
C LYS A 6 -33.87 -3.20 -15.22
N ILE A 7 -33.35 -2.73 -16.36
CA ILE A 7 -32.00 -2.18 -16.48
C ILE A 7 -31.78 -1.13 -15.39
N MET A 8 -30.68 -1.31 -14.61
CA MET A 8 -30.32 -0.36 -13.57
C MET A 8 -29.66 0.87 -14.21
N ARG A 9 -30.28 2.05 -14.07
CA ARG A 9 -29.74 3.33 -14.53
C ARG A 9 -29.50 4.24 -13.35
N ILE A 10 -28.23 4.53 -13.10
CA ILE A 10 -27.76 5.26 -11.91
C ILE A 10 -27.30 6.64 -12.33
N LEU A 11 -27.92 7.69 -11.78
CA LEU A 11 -27.36 9.03 -11.84
C LEU A 11 -26.38 9.23 -10.69
N LEU A 12 -25.11 9.36 -11.01
CA LEU A 12 -24.04 9.62 -10.05
C LEU A 12 -23.68 11.11 -10.06
N THR A 13 -23.92 11.79 -8.96
CA THR A 13 -23.40 13.14 -8.75
C THR A 13 -22.11 13.11 -7.94
N GLY A 14 -21.22 14.09 -8.17
CA GLY A 14 -19.97 14.18 -7.41
C GLY A 14 -18.89 13.17 -7.78
N CYS A 15 -18.95 12.51 -8.94
CA CYS A 15 -17.97 11.54 -9.44
C CYS A 15 -16.54 12.12 -9.59
N THR A 16 -16.36 13.44 -9.56
CA THR A 16 -15.05 14.10 -9.53
C THR A 16 -14.47 14.25 -8.11
N GLY A 17 -15.30 14.07 -7.07
CA GLY A 17 -14.89 14.15 -5.67
C GLY A 17 -14.15 12.92 -5.18
N PHE A 18 -13.61 13.00 -3.96
CA PHE A 18 -12.81 11.91 -3.37
C PHE A 18 -13.62 10.61 -3.25
N VAL A 19 -14.76 10.63 -2.55
CA VAL A 19 -15.62 9.46 -2.38
C VAL A 19 -16.25 9.03 -3.71
N GLY A 20 -16.74 9.98 -4.51
CA GLY A 20 -17.43 9.69 -5.76
C GLY A 20 -16.56 8.99 -6.81
N LYS A 21 -15.24 9.26 -6.84
CA LYS A 21 -14.32 8.55 -7.73
C LYS A 21 -14.21 7.06 -7.37
N PHE A 22 -14.05 6.75 -6.10
CA PHE A 22 -13.98 5.36 -5.64
C PHE A 22 -15.33 4.65 -5.80
N ALA A 23 -16.44 5.34 -5.53
CA ALA A 23 -17.78 4.80 -5.79
C ALA A 23 -17.98 4.49 -7.28
N LEU A 24 -17.58 5.39 -8.18
CA LEU A 24 -17.65 5.14 -9.63
C LEU A 24 -16.84 3.90 -10.02
N ARG A 25 -15.62 3.76 -9.49
CA ARG A 25 -14.79 2.60 -9.77
C ARG A 25 -15.46 1.30 -9.31
N GLU A 26 -15.93 1.27 -8.08
CA GLU A 26 -16.60 0.10 -7.51
C GLU A 26 -17.89 -0.26 -8.28
N LEU A 27 -18.63 0.75 -8.76
CA LEU A 27 -19.79 0.55 -9.66
C LEU A 27 -19.37 -0.08 -10.99
N LEU A 28 -18.25 0.39 -11.58
CA LEU A 28 -17.72 -0.17 -12.84
C LEU A 28 -17.38 -1.64 -12.71
N GLU A 29 -16.87 -2.07 -11.55
CA GLU A 29 -16.45 -3.45 -11.30
C GLU A 29 -17.63 -4.38 -10.97
N ARG A 30 -18.58 -3.91 -10.16
CA ARG A 30 -19.59 -4.78 -9.57
C ARG A 30 -20.93 -4.80 -10.29
N LEU A 31 -21.25 -3.77 -11.05
CA LEU A 31 -22.54 -3.72 -11.74
C LEU A 31 -22.54 -4.63 -12.98
N PRO A 32 -23.66 -5.29 -13.27
CA PRO A 32 -23.86 -6.04 -14.52
C PRO A 32 -23.58 -5.19 -15.77
N SER A 33 -23.20 -5.85 -16.86
CA SER A 33 -22.82 -5.18 -18.13
C SER A 33 -23.95 -4.39 -18.79
N ASP A 34 -25.20 -4.76 -18.51
CA ASP A 34 -26.41 -4.09 -19.00
C ASP A 34 -26.80 -2.85 -18.18
N SER A 35 -26.14 -2.60 -17.05
CA SER A 35 -26.36 -1.40 -16.23
C SER A 35 -25.80 -0.15 -16.91
N GLN A 36 -26.39 1.01 -16.60
CA GLN A 36 -25.95 2.32 -17.08
C GLN A 36 -25.61 3.24 -15.93
N ILE A 37 -24.47 3.90 -16.00
CA ILE A 37 -24.01 4.90 -15.04
C ILE A 37 -23.98 6.25 -15.75
N ILE A 38 -24.74 7.22 -15.26
CA ILE A 38 -24.82 8.56 -15.82
C ILE A 38 -24.13 9.51 -14.85
N CYS A 39 -22.95 10.01 -15.22
CA CYS A 39 -22.21 10.96 -14.39
C CYS A 39 -22.69 12.39 -14.64
N LEU A 40 -23.27 13.02 -13.61
CA LEU A 40 -23.65 14.44 -13.69
C LEU A 40 -22.41 15.31 -13.45
N LEU A 41 -22.04 16.08 -14.46
CA LEU A 41 -20.85 16.94 -14.46
C LEU A 41 -21.22 18.37 -14.86
N ARG A 42 -20.66 19.35 -14.16
CA ARG A 42 -20.72 20.76 -14.54
C ARG A 42 -19.36 21.26 -15.03
N GLY A 43 -19.36 22.28 -15.86
CA GLY A 43 -18.17 23.08 -16.12
C GLY A 43 -17.65 23.71 -14.82
N LYS A 44 -16.34 23.79 -14.62
CA LYS A 44 -15.72 24.40 -13.43
C LYS A 44 -14.34 24.96 -13.75
N LYS A 45 -14.04 26.17 -13.28
CA LYS A 45 -12.72 26.83 -13.44
C LYS A 45 -12.26 26.88 -14.91
N GLY A 46 -13.16 27.17 -15.84
CA GLY A 46 -12.86 27.25 -17.28
C GLY A 46 -12.73 25.90 -18.00
N LEU A 47 -12.93 24.78 -17.32
CA LEU A 47 -12.96 23.45 -17.92
C LEU A 47 -14.41 23.04 -18.22
N THR A 48 -14.65 22.48 -19.42
CA THR A 48 -15.94 21.88 -19.78
C THR A 48 -16.20 20.56 -19.05
N ALA A 49 -17.43 20.07 -19.08
CA ALA A 49 -17.80 18.76 -18.52
C ALA A 49 -16.98 17.64 -19.17
N GLU A 50 -16.77 17.68 -20.48
CA GLU A 50 -15.98 16.71 -21.26
C GLU A 50 -14.49 16.72 -20.85
N ALA A 51 -13.91 17.92 -20.70
CA ALA A 51 -12.52 18.05 -20.26
C ALA A 51 -12.32 17.46 -18.85
N ARG A 52 -13.26 17.69 -17.95
CA ARG A 52 -13.27 17.11 -16.61
C ARG A 52 -13.46 15.59 -16.63
N TRP A 53 -14.33 15.09 -17.51
CA TRP A 53 -14.52 13.65 -17.73
C TRP A 53 -13.26 12.98 -18.25
N SER A 54 -12.60 13.59 -19.23
CA SER A 54 -11.33 13.10 -19.75
C SER A 54 -10.25 13.00 -18.67
N SER A 55 -10.21 13.98 -17.75
CA SER A 55 -9.32 13.94 -16.58
C SER A 55 -9.66 12.80 -15.60
N ILE A 56 -10.94 12.44 -15.45
CA ILE A 56 -11.34 11.27 -14.65
C ILE A 56 -10.82 10.00 -15.32
N LYS A 57 -11.10 9.79 -16.59
CA LYS A 57 -10.68 8.59 -17.34
C LYS A 57 -9.18 8.37 -17.36
N SER A 58 -8.40 9.45 -17.37
CA SER A 58 -6.93 9.38 -17.34
C SER A 58 -6.35 9.12 -15.95
N ASN A 59 -7.18 9.09 -14.89
CA ASN A 59 -6.70 8.84 -13.54
C ASN A 59 -6.23 7.38 -13.40
N SER A 60 -5.13 7.17 -12.68
CA SER A 60 -4.57 5.83 -12.42
C SER A 60 -5.55 4.87 -11.74
N LEU A 61 -6.50 5.39 -10.97
CA LEU A 61 -7.58 4.63 -10.34
C LEU A 61 -8.39 3.79 -11.35
N TYR A 62 -8.46 4.24 -12.61
CA TYR A 62 -9.26 3.60 -13.67
C TYR A 62 -8.42 2.98 -14.78
N HIS A 63 -7.17 2.67 -14.51
CA HIS A 63 -6.20 2.28 -15.55
C HIS A 63 -6.70 1.17 -16.49
N TYR A 64 -7.44 0.20 -15.95
CA TYR A 64 -8.02 -0.90 -16.73
C TYR A 64 -9.55 -0.90 -16.73
N SER A 65 -10.19 0.15 -16.23
CA SER A 65 -11.65 0.19 -16.15
C SER A 65 -12.30 0.32 -17.52
N ASP A 66 -13.39 -0.40 -17.72
CA ASP A 66 -14.22 -0.29 -18.91
C ASP A 66 -15.33 0.74 -18.65
N PHE A 67 -15.32 1.79 -19.46
CA PHE A 67 -16.31 2.86 -19.38
C PHE A 67 -17.48 2.71 -20.36
N SER A 68 -17.62 1.54 -21.02
CA SER A 68 -18.70 1.31 -22.02
C SER A 68 -20.10 1.55 -21.48
N LYS A 69 -20.32 1.28 -20.18
CA LYS A 69 -21.60 1.53 -19.48
C LYS A 69 -21.73 2.91 -18.85
N VAL A 70 -20.79 3.84 -19.13
CA VAL A 70 -20.83 5.20 -18.55
C VAL A 70 -21.13 6.24 -19.62
N SER A 71 -22.11 7.07 -19.33
CA SER A 71 -22.38 8.30 -20.06
C SER A 71 -22.20 9.51 -19.16
N ILE A 72 -21.98 10.68 -19.76
CA ILE A 72 -21.96 11.95 -19.02
C ILE A 72 -23.19 12.78 -19.35
N LYS A 73 -23.67 13.51 -18.36
CA LYS A 73 -24.72 14.51 -18.51
C LYS A 73 -24.22 15.84 -17.96
N GLU A 74 -24.17 16.86 -18.78
CA GLU A 74 -23.83 18.19 -18.30
C GLU A 74 -25.00 18.79 -17.52
N GLY A 75 -24.71 19.34 -16.33
CA GLY A 75 -25.70 19.97 -15.48
C GLY A 75 -25.16 20.34 -14.10
N ASP A 76 -25.88 21.25 -13.44
CA ASP A 76 -25.63 21.69 -12.07
C ASP A 76 -26.86 21.39 -11.19
N LEU A 77 -26.64 21.17 -9.91
CA LEU A 77 -27.72 20.93 -8.93
C LEU A 77 -28.68 22.14 -8.79
N GLU A 78 -28.23 23.33 -9.15
CA GLU A 78 -29.08 24.52 -9.15
C GLU A 78 -30.07 24.55 -10.33
N HIS A 79 -29.79 23.82 -11.42
CA HIS A 79 -30.54 23.88 -12.68
C HIS A 79 -30.93 22.49 -13.22
N LEU A 80 -31.31 21.56 -12.34
CA LEU A 80 -31.73 20.21 -12.73
C LEU A 80 -33.02 20.16 -13.56
N ASP A 81 -33.85 21.20 -13.44
CA ASP A 81 -35.06 21.39 -14.23
C ASP A 81 -34.78 21.51 -15.73
N GLN A 82 -33.60 21.97 -16.12
CA GLN A 82 -33.17 22.12 -17.52
C GLN A 82 -32.65 20.79 -18.12
N ILE A 83 -32.47 19.76 -17.32
CA ILE A 83 -32.02 18.46 -17.82
C ILE A 83 -33.18 17.73 -18.46
N THR A 84 -32.98 17.39 -19.75
CA THR A 84 -33.92 16.58 -20.54
C THR A 84 -33.35 15.19 -20.76
N TRP A 85 -34.22 14.20 -20.81
CA TRP A 85 -33.89 12.82 -21.08
C TRP A 85 -34.50 12.34 -22.38
N SER A 86 -33.82 11.48 -23.12
CA SER A 86 -34.46 10.73 -24.21
C SER A 86 -35.37 9.65 -23.62
N GLN A 87 -36.26 9.12 -24.42
CA GLN A 87 -37.18 8.08 -23.95
C GLN A 87 -36.47 6.88 -23.36
N ASN A 88 -36.82 6.50 -22.14
CA ASN A 88 -36.21 5.40 -21.38
C ASN A 88 -34.75 5.61 -20.93
N GLU A 89 -34.22 6.83 -20.92
CA GLU A 89 -32.90 7.16 -20.41
C GLU A 89 -32.93 7.75 -18.99
N GLU A 90 -34.09 8.01 -18.42
CA GLU A 90 -34.22 8.56 -17.09
C GLU A 90 -33.60 7.62 -16.03
N PRO A 91 -32.91 8.17 -15.02
CA PRO A 91 -32.37 7.39 -13.94
C PRO A 91 -33.46 6.74 -13.10
N ASN A 92 -33.30 5.49 -12.69
CA ASN A 92 -34.18 4.84 -11.73
C ASN A 92 -33.61 4.82 -10.31
N LEU A 93 -32.33 5.17 -10.16
CA LEU A 93 -31.64 5.36 -8.90
C LEU A 93 -30.71 6.59 -8.99
N ILE A 94 -30.68 7.39 -7.95
CA ILE A 94 -29.75 8.51 -7.80
C ILE A 94 -28.76 8.20 -6.66
N LEU A 95 -27.47 8.21 -6.96
CA LEU A 95 -26.39 8.18 -5.96
C LEU A 95 -25.79 9.58 -5.83
N HIS A 96 -26.11 10.25 -4.73
CA HIS A 96 -25.72 11.64 -4.50
C HIS A 96 -24.49 11.76 -3.62
N CYS A 97 -23.30 11.83 -4.26
CA CYS A 97 -22.01 12.05 -3.60
C CYS A 97 -21.56 13.52 -3.63
N ALA A 98 -22.26 14.40 -4.38
CA ALA A 98 -21.91 15.80 -4.43
C ALA A 98 -22.30 16.52 -3.12
N ALA A 99 -21.38 17.29 -2.56
CA ALA A 99 -21.62 18.14 -1.40
C ALA A 99 -20.57 19.25 -1.33
N ASN A 100 -20.90 20.36 -0.69
CA ASN A 100 -19.89 21.29 -0.22
C ASN A 100 -19.39 20.82 1.15
N VAL A 101 -18.15 20.38 1.16
CA VAL A 101 -17.50 19.76 2.33
C VAL A 101 -16.44 20.67 2.94
N LYS A 102 -16.37 21.93 2.51
CA LYS A 102 -15.44 22.93 3.05
C LYS A 102 -15.97 23.41 4.40
N THR A 103 -15.48 22.78 5.45
CA THR A 103 -15.91 23.04 6.83
C THR A 103 -15.69 24.47 7.33
N LEU A 104 -14.85 25.25 6.64
CA LEU A 104 -14.57 26.67 6.89
C LEU A 104 -15.28 27.60 5.89
N ASP A 105 -16.18 27.09 5.04
CA ASP A 105 -16.99 27.91 4.14
C ASP A 105 -18.11 28.62 4.92
N THR A 106 -18.73 29.66 4.29
CA THR A 106 -19.85 30.37 4.91
C THR A 106 -21.09 29.49 5.02
N TYR A 107 -21.92 29.76 6.02
CA TYR A 107 -23.16 29.03 6.21
C TYR A 107 -24.06 29.09 4.95
N GLU A 108 -24.13 30.24 4.31
CA GLU A 108 -24.97 30.47 3.12
C GLU A 108 -24.53 29.57 1.95
N ASN A 109 -23.22 29.47 1.71
CA ASN A 109 -22.68 28.59 0.67
C ASN A 109 -22.94 27.11 1.00
N LEU A 110 -22.71 26.71 2.26
CA LEU A 110 -22.99 25.36 2.73
C LEU A 110 -24.48 25.02 2.64
N TYR A 111 -25.35 25.94 3.03
CA TYR A 111 -26.82 25.76 2.96
C TYR A 111 -27.28 25.62 1.52
N ARG A 112 -26.84 26.51 0.62
CA ARG A 112 -27.17 26.44 -0.81
C ARG A 112 -26.80 25.07 -1.41
N ASP A 113 -25.52 24.62 -1.17
CA ASP A 113 -25.02 23.41 -1.81
C ASP A 113 -25.57 22.13 -1.16
N ASN A 114 -25.72 22.10 0.18
CA ASN A 114 -26.05 20.88 0.92
C ASN A 114 -27.54 20.73 1.29
N VAL A 115 -28.32 21.81 1.24
CA VAL A 115 -29.73 21.77 1.56
C VAL A 115 -30.56 22.06 0.31
N ILE A 116 -30.39 23.23 -0.34
CA ILE A 116 -31.14 23.56 -1.55
C ILE A 116 -30.77 22.60 -2.69
N GLY A 117 -29.48 22.23 -2.83
CA GLY A 117 -29.07 21.24 -3.82
C GLY A 117 -29.74 19.87 -3.63
N VAL A 118 -29.98 19.44 -2.40
CA VAL A 118 -30.73 18.20 -2.08
C VAL A 118 -32.20 18.34 -2.40
N ASP A 119 -32.81 19.49 -2.11
CA ASP A 119 -34.21 19.77 -2.45
C ASP A 119 -34.44 19.68 -3.96
N ASN A 120 -33.65 20.41 -4.73
CA ASN A 120 -33.68 20.39 -6.18
C ASN A 120 -33.56 18.98 -6.75
N LEU A 121 -32.67 18.18 -6.15
CA LEU A 121 -32.44 16.80 -6.57
C LEU A 121 -33.63 15.89 -6.27
N CYS A 122 -34.28 16.04 -5.10
CA CYS A 122 -35.49 15.30 -4.75
C CYS A 122 -36.64 15.65 -5.68
N GLN A 123 -36.84 16.94 -5.97
CA GLN A 123 -37.86 17.39 -6.91
C GLN A 123 -37.61 16.87 -8.33
N ALA A 124 -36.36 16.92 -8.80
CA ALA A 124 -35.95 16.37 -10.08
C ALA A 124 -36.17 14.85 -10.14
N ALA A 125 -35.82 14.12 -9.06
CA ALA A 125 -36.08 12.69 -8.96
C ALA A 125 -37.55 12.33 -9.19
N LEU A 126 -38.47 13.07 -8.59
CA LEU A 126 -39.90 12.88 -8.79
C LEU A 126 -40.33 13.17 -10.24
N LYS A 127 -39.81 14.27 -10.83
CA LYS A 127 -40.07 14.64 -12.23
C LYS A 127 -39.59 13.56 -13.20
N TRP A 128 -38.44 12.93 -12.91
CA TRP A 128 -37.85 11.85 -13.72
C TRP A 128 -38.42 10.46 -13.39
N SER A 129 -39.42 10.37 -12.53
CA SER A 129 -39.99 9.10 -12.06
C SER A 129 -38.93 8.15 -11.44
N CYS A 130 -37.85 8.72 -10.91
CA CYS A 130 -36.87 8.00 -10.17
C CYS A 130 -37.45 7.43 -8.87
N LYS A 131 -37.09 6.23 -8.49
CA LYS A 131 -37.70 5.54 -7.34
C LYS A 131 -36.86 5.57 -6.10
N ARG A 132 -35.55 5.80 -6.24
CA ARG A 132 -34.61 5.64 -5.13
C ARG A 132 -33.53 6.73 -5.12
N LEU A 133 -33.29 7.30 -3.96
CA LEU A 133 -32.21 8.24 -3.67
C LEU A 133 -31.28 7.68 -2.59
N ILE A 134 -30.02 7.56 -2.89
CA ILE A 134 -28.96 7.29 -1.91
C ILE A 134 -28.22 8.59 -1.67
N LEU A 135 -28.34 9.15 -0.46
CA LEU A 135 -27.74 10.41 -0.06
C LEU A 135 -26.52 10.15 0.81
N ILE A 136 -25.36 10.59 0.35
CA ILE A 136 -24.14 10.56 1.16
C ILE A 136 -24.16 11.71 2.18
N SER A 137 -24.14 11.36 3.47
CA SER A 137 -24.15 12.26 4.61
C SER A 137 -22.89 12.06 5.46
N THR A 138 -22.91 12.47 6.72
CA THR A 138 -21.82 12.35 7.66
C THR A 138 -22.29 11.82 9.02
N CYS A 139 -21.48 10.99 9.68
CA CYS A 139 -21.75 10.57 11.07
C CYS A 139 -21.81 11.76 12.02
N TYR A 140 -21.13 12.85 11.70
CA TYR A 140 -21.11 14.08 12.52
C TYR A 140 -22.40 14.92 12.47
N VAL A 141 -23.49 14.41 11.88
CA VAL A 141 -24.85 14.99 12.03
C VAL A 141 -25.42 14.76 13.43
N HIS A 142 -24.82 13.88 14.20
CA HIS A 142 -25.19 13.69 15.60
C HIS A 142 -24.71 14.86 16.46
N PRO A 143 -25.49 15.28 17.48
CA PRO A 143 -25.06 16.31 18.43
C PRO A 143 -23.76 15.95 19.14
N LYS A 144 -22.98 16.97 19.50
CA LYS A 144 -21.75 16.77 20.29
C LYS A 144 -22.01 15.98 21.55
N GLY A 145 -21.08 15.05 21.86
CA GLY A 145 -21.14 14.25 23.09
C GLY A 145 -22.15 13.09 23.06
N SER A 146 -22.89 12.91 21.95
CA SER A 146 -23.73 11.73 21.77
C SER A 146 -22.99 10.61 21.08
N ILE A 147 -23.39 9.37 21.33
CA ILE A 147 -23.01 8.22 20.51
C ILE A 147 -23.95 8.23 19.29
N GLY A 148 -23.36 8.28 18.10
CA GLY A 148 -24.15 8.29 16.87
C GLY A 148 -24.57 6.90 16.44
N GLY A 149 -25.87 6.68 16.24
CA GLY A 149 -26.47 5.43 15.77
C GLY A 149 -27.13 5.56 14.37
N SER A 150 -27.78 4.48 13.93
CA SER A 150 -28.49 4.42 12.64
C SER A 150 -29.94 4.91 12.74
N GLU A 151 -30.31 5.64 13.80
CA GLU A 151 -31.62 6.24 13.97
C GLU A 151 -31.78 7.55 13.15
N LEU A 152 -33.02 7.87 12.84
CA LEU A 152 -33.38 9.18 12.31
C LEU A 152 -33.30 10.21 13.43
N LEU A 153 -32.68 11.36 13.16
CA LEU A 153 -32.53 12.41 14.15
C LEU A 153 -33.84 13.23 14.29
N THR A 154 -34.09 13.68 15.51
CA THR A 154 -35.20 14.57 15.82
C THR A 154 -35.13 15.86 14.98
N LYS A 155 -36.21 16.28 14.38
CA LYS A 155 -36.29 17.54 13.61
C LYS A 155 -36.21 18.74 14.57
N GLY A 156 -35.66 19.85 14.08
CA GLY A 156 -35.62 21.11 14.82
C GLY A 156 -34.49 21.24 15.82
N LEU A 157 -33.46 20.42 15.75
CA LEU A 157 -32.26 20.58 16.60
C LEU A 157 -31.57 21.92 16.29
N PRO A 158 -31.19 22.71 17.33
CA PRO A 158 -30.55 24.00 17.13
C PRO A 158 -29.12 23.87 16.58
N ARG A 159 -28.68 24.82 15.77
CA ARG A 159 -27.36 24.86 15.15
C ARG A 159 -26.21 24.73 16.16
N SER A 160 -26.38 25.21 17.38
CA SER A 160 -25.36 25.21 18.42
C SER A 160 -24.94 23.83 18.93
N VAL A 161 -25.78 22.80 18.75
CA VAL A 161 -25.45 21.43 19.17
C VAL A 161 -24.53 20.72 18.18
N PHE A 162 -24.31 21.25 17.00
CA PHE A 162 -23.48 20.65 15.96
C PHE A 162 -22.04 21.15 16.03
N THR A 163 -21.12 20.32 15.58
CA THR A 163 -19.69 20.61 15.59
C THR A 163 -19.33 21.77 14.64
N THR A 164 -19.95 21.82 13.48
CA THR A 164 -19.70 22.86 12.45
C THR A 164 -20.97 23.18 11.65
N ASP A 165 -20.95 24.28 10.89
CA ASP A 165 -22.02 24.62 9.96
C ASP A 165 -22.21 23.58 8.86
N TYR A 166 -21.11 22.94 8.44
CA TYR A 166 -21.16 21.83 7.52
C TYR A 166 -22.01 20.68 8.08
N THR A 167 -21.76 20.25 9.31
CA THR A 167 -22.50 19.15 9.93
C THR A 167 -23.98 19.51 10.14
N TYR A 168 -24.26 20.76 10.50
CA TYR A 168 -25.63 21.27 10.60
C TYR A 168 -26.36 21.27 9.25
N THR A 169 -25.71 21.74 8.17
CA THR A 169 -26.34 21.75 6.84
C THR A 169 -26.56 20.34 6.30
N LYS A 170 -25.68 19.38 6.62
CA LYS A 170 -25.92 17.96 6.28
C LYS A 170 -27.11 17.38 7.04
N TYR A 171 -27.26 17.70 8.33
CA TYR A 171 -28.45 17.35 9.13
C TYR A 171 -29.75 17.95 8.49
N LEU A 172 -29.72 19.21 8.10
CA LEU A 172 -30.86 19.84 7.44
C LEU A 172 -31.19 19.16 6.08
N GLY A 173 -30.17 18.79 5.31
CA GLY A 173 -30.35 18.05 4.05
C GLY A 173 -30.96 16.66 4.26
N GLU A 174 -30.57 15.92 5.31
CA GLU A 174 -31.22 14.66 5.66
C GLU A 174 -32.69 14.83 6.02
N ASN A 175 -33.03 15.82 6.88
CA ASN A 175 -34.41 16.11 7.28
C ASN A 175 -35.26 16.52 6.09
N LEU A 176 -34.69 17.29 5.17
CA LEU A 176 -35.36 17.68 3.94
C LEU A 176 -35.64 16.47 3.04
N ALA A 177 -34.63 15.64 2.77
CA ALA A 177 -34.80 14.44 1.97
C ALA A 177 -35.94 13.54 2.53
N GLN A 178 -35.99 13.37 3.86
CA GLN A 178 -37.03 12.57 4.52
C GLN A 178 -38.47 13.11 4.24
N THR A 179 -38.66 14.37 3.91
CA THR A 179 -40.00 14.90 3.57
C THR A 179 -40.54 14.33 2.26
N PHE A 180 -39.69 13.69 1.47
CA PHE A 180 -40.07 13.05 0.19
C PHE A 180 -40.27 11.53 0.31
N SER A 181 -40.19 10.98 1.51
CA SER A 181 -40.19 9.52 1.75
C SER A 181 -41.51 8.81 1.40
N ASP A 182 -42.60 9.55 1.29
CA ASP A 182 -43.91 9.04 0.80
C ASP A 182 -43.89 8.66 -0.70
N ARG A 183 -42.94 9.21 -1.47
CA ARG A 183 -42.86 9.05 -2.93
C ARG A 183 -41.50 8.57 -3.42
N LEU A 184 -40.46 8.64 -2.59
CA LEU A 184 -39.10 8.33 -2.95
C LEU A 184 -38.46 7.47 -1.85
N GLN A 185 -37.95 6.30 -2.19
CA GLN A 185 -37.15 5.48 -1.27
C GLN A 185 -35.82 6.16 -0.98
N ILE A 186 -35.46 6.35 0.29
CA ILE A 186 -34.32 7.16 0.69
C ILE A 186 -33.36 6.31 1.53
N SER A 187 -32.10 6.26 1.11
CA SER A 187 -31.01 5.69 1.91
C SER A 187 -30.05 6.80 2.33
N LEU A 188 -29.88 6.99 3.62
CA LEU A 188 -28.95 7.95 4.22
C LEU A 188 -27.69 7.21 4.62
N LEU A 189 -26.57 7.46 3.93
CA LEU A 189 -25.27 6.87 4.24
C LEU A 189 -24.39 7.91 4.94
N ARG A 190 -24.27 7.78 6.25
CA ARG A 190 -23.47 8.68 7.10
C ARG A 190 -22.05 8.19 7.17
N LEU A 191 -21.11 8.95 6.61
CA LEU A 191 -19.70 8.62 6.61
C LEU A 191 -18.98 9.26 7.79
N SER A 192 -18.06 8.52 8.43
CA SER A 192 -17.08 9.12 9.35
C SER A 192 -16.00 9.87 8.56
N CYS A 193 -14.86 10.20 9.17
CA CYS A 193 -13.74 10.77 8.43
C CYS A 193 -13.23 9.75 7.39
N VAL A 194 -13.34 10.10 6.11
CA VAL A 194 -12.88 9.23 5.03
C VAL A 194 -11.37 9.37 4.87
N GLY A 195 -10.66 8.27 5.05
CA GLY A 195 -9.21 8.20 5.04
C GLY A 195 -8.60 7.72 3.73
N ALA A 196 -7.29 7.50 3.78
CA ALA A 196 -6.54 6.88 2.69
C ALA A 196 -7.12 5.51 2.35
N PRO A 197 -7.06 5.08 1.08
CA PRO A 197 -7.51 3.75 0.69
C PRO A 197 -6.61 2.67 1.31
N GLN A 198 -7.20 1.54 1.69
CA GLN A 198 -6.47 0.39 2.21
C GLN A 198 -5.70 -0.33 1.10
N GLY A 199 -6.31 -0.47 -0.08
CA GLY A 199 -5.76 -1.21 -1.22
C GLY A 199 -5.20 -0.34 -2.36
N TRP A 200 -5.54 0.94 -2.42
CA TRP A 200 -5.35 1.80 -3.60
C TRP A 200 -4.56 3.07 -3.28
N LEU A 201 -3.31 2.93 -2.92
CA LEU A 201 -2.45 4.09 -2.64
C LEU A 201 -2.23 5.00 -3.86
N ASP A 202 -2.66 4.56 -5.05
CA ASP A 202 -2.44 5.25 -6.32
C ASP A 202 -3.52 6.23 -6.73
N ALA A 203 -4.67 6.15 -6.10
CA ALA A 203 -5.70 7.14 -6.36
C ALA A 203 -5.21 8.50 -5.88
N HIS A 204 -5.04 9.42 -6.81
CA HIS A 204 -4.72 10.80 -6.45
C HIS A 204 -5.77 11.32 -5.48
N PRO A 205 -5.39 11.65 -4.23
CA PRO A 205 -6.27 12.43 -3.40
C PRO A 205 -6.54 13.73 -4.15
N THR A 206 -7.76 14.20 -4.06
CA THR A 206 -8.03 15.55 -4.53
C THR A 206 -7.20 16.52 -3.69
N PRO A 207 -6.61 17.57 -4.30
CA PRO A 207 -5.91 18.63 -3.55
C PRO A 207 -6.78 19.30 -2.48
N GLU A 208 -8.07 19.09 -2.55
CA GLU A 208 -9.10 19.53 -1.60
C GLU A 208 -9.34 18.48 -0.50
N ALA A 209 -8.32 17.66 -0.20
CA ALA A 209 -8.39 16.70 0.90
C ALA A 209 -8.88 17.37 2.18
N MET A 210 -9.81 16.71 2.84
CA MET A 210 -10.57 17.28 3.93
C MET A 210 -10.12 16.71 5.26
N ALA A 211 -10.56 17.35 6.33
CA ALA A 211 -10.29 16.93 7.70
C ALA A 211 -8.79 16.63 7.93
N HIS A 212 -8.47 15.46 8.46
CA HIS A 212 -7.10 15.05 8.79
C HIS A 212 -6.16 15.00 7.57
N LEU A 213 -6.62 14.56 6.40
CA LEU A 213 -5.79 14.53 5.18
C LEU A 213 -5.42 15.95 4.73
N GLY A 214 -6.36 16.89 4.83
CA GLY A 214 -6.12 18.31 4.54
C GLY A 214 -5.13 18.94 5.51
N MET A 215 -5.24 18.64 6.79
CA MET A 215 -4.32 19.11 7.83
C MET A 215 -2.90 18.59 7.58
N LEU A 216 -2.73 17.28 7.36
CA LEU A 216 -1.44 16.69 7.03
C LEU A 216 -0.84 17.29 5.75
N SER A 217 -1.67 17.60 4.76
CA SER A 217 -1.27 18.29 3.53
C SER A 217 -0.73 19.71 3.81
N LEU A 218 -1.39 20.47 4.68
CA LEU A 218 -0.94 21.80 5.07
C LEU A 218 0.40 21.75 5.83
N ILE A 219 0.56 20.77 6.70
CA ILE A 219 1.81 20.52 7.43
C ILE A 219 2.94 20.21 6.44
N LEU A 220 2.73 19.27 5.51
CA LEU A 220 3.74 18.91 4.50
C LEU A 220 4.18 20.07 3.62
N ARG A 221 3.25 21.00 3.32
CA ARG A 221 3.54 22.19 2.54
C ARG A 221 4.23 23.31 3.34
N GLY A 222 4.51 23.09 4.61
CA GLY A 222 5.07 24.12 5.50
C GLY A 222 4.11 25.28 5.76
N LYS A 223 2.80 25.07 5.56
CA LYS A 223 1.78 26.11 5.82
C LYS A 223 1.21 26.02 7.22
N LEU A 224 1.44 24.93 7.92
CA LEU A 224 1.01 24.68 9.27
C LEU A 224 2.18 24.08 10.07
N GLU A 225 2.91 24.92 10.79
CA GLU A 225 4.10 24.52 11.56
C GLU A 225 3.83 24.33 13.05
N HIS A 226 2.72 24.87 13.56
CA HIS A 226 2.29 24.74 14.94
C HIS A 226 0.90 24.13 14.99
N VAL A 227 0.78 22.94 15.60
CA VAL A 227 -0.49 22.20 15.66
C VAL A 227 -0.81 21.80 17.10
N ARG A 228 -1.96 22.21 17.57
CA ARG A 228 -2.49 21.76 18.84
C ARG A 228 -3.37 20.51 18.62
N VAL A 229 -2.90 19.37 19.09
CA VAL A 229 -3.59 18.08 18.93
C VAL A 229 -3.58 17.37 20.28
N PRO A 230 -4.64 17.47 21.06
CA PRO A 230 -4.73 16.75 22.34
C PRO A 230 -4.43 15.25 22.14
N SER A 231 -3.71 14.67 23.09
CA SER A 231 -3.35 13.23 23.04
C SER A 231 -4.58 12.31 23.03
N THR A 232 -5.69 12.82 23.56
CA THR A 232 -6.99 12.14 23.60
C THR A 232 -7.78 12.23 22.29
N MET A 233 -7.36 13.09 21.34
CA MET A 233 -8.07 13.29 20.10
C MET A 233 -7.90 12.10 19.15
N ASN A 234 -8.91 11.26 19.10
CA ASN A 234 -9.04 10.17 18.15
C ASN A 234 -10.12 10.50 17.13
N LEU A 235 -9.82 10.23 15.86
CA LEU A 235 -10.76 10.38 14.76
C LEU A 235 -11.19 8.98 14.28
N SER A 236 -12.49 8.81 14.13
CA SER A 236 -13.08 7.65 13.47
C SER A 236 -12.81 7.77 11.97
N ILE A 237 -11.84 7.01 11.46
CA ILE A 237 -11.37 7.10 10.08
C ILE A 237 -11.68 5.80 9.35
N ILE A 238 -12.40 5.89 8.24
CA ILE A 238 -12.71 4.76 7.38
C ILE A 238 -11.97 4.88 6.05
N PRO A 239 -11.32 3.82 5.53
CA PRO A 239 -10.71 3.83 4.20
C PRO A 239 -11.73 4.13 3.10
N VAL A 240 -11.32 4.93 2.10
CA VAL A 240 -12.23 5.35 1.03
C VAL A 240 -12.69 4.21 0.12
N ASP A 241 -11.86 3.20 -0.08
CA ASP A 241 -12.20 1.98 -0.83
C ASP A 241 -13.25 1.13 -0.09
N ILE A 242 -13.13 0.98 1.23
CA ILE A 242 -14.17 0.35 2.07
C ILE A 242 -15.47 1.16 2.03
N THR A 243 -15.35 2.48 2.12
CA THR A 243 -16.51 3.39 1.97
C THR A 243 -17.23 3.15 0.64
N ALA A 244 -16.49 3.03 -0.46
CA ALA A 244 -17.03 2.77 -1.78
C ALA A 244 -17.75 1.42 -1.87
N LYS A 245 -17.17 0.36 -1.29
CA LYS A 245 -17.82 -0.96 -1.19
C LYS A 245 -19.16 -0.87 -0.47
N CYS A 246 -19.21 -0.23 0.70
CA CYS A 246 -20.47 -0.05 1.44
C CYS A 246 -21.51 0.78 0.67
N ILE A 247 -21.07 1.78 -0.09
CA ILE A 247 -21.95 2.58 -0.94
C ILE A 247 -22.55 1.71 -2.05
N VAL A 248 -21.74 0.88 -2.70
CA VAL A 248 -22.21 0.01 -3.79
C VAL A 248 -23.04 -1.16 -3.27
N ASP A 249 -22.75 -1.67 -2.05
CA ASP A 249 -23.64 -2.63 -1.37
C ASP A 249 -25.05 -2.05 -1.24
N GLU A 250 -25.15 -0.76 -0.87
CA GLU A 250 -26.46 -0.09 -0.80
C GLU A 250 -27.09 0.09 -2.17
N VAL A 251 -26.31 0.35 -3.22
CA VAL A 251 -26.82 0.47 -4.60
C VAL A 251 -27.46 -0.83 -5.08
N VAL A 252 -26.82 -1.98 -4.80
CA VAL A 252 -27.30 -3.30 -5.25
C VAL A 252 -28.32 -3.93 -4.29
N ASP A 253 -28.49 -3.36 -3.10
CA ASP A 253 -29.49 -3.80 -2.13
C ASP A 253 -30.90 -3.52 -2.64
N ASN A 254 -31.74 -4.53 -2.67
CA ASN A 254 -33.13 -4.48 -3.13
C ASN A 254 -34.11 -4.45 -1.94
N SER A 255 -33.68 -4.00 -0.75
CA SER A 255 -34.60 -3.87 0.38
C SER A 255 -35.75 -2.90 0.06
N SER A 256 -36.92 -3.13 0.63
CA SER A 256 -38.14 -2.32 0.42
C SER A 256 -38.31 -1.21 1.45
N ASP A 257 -37.29 -0.96 2.29
CA ASP A 257 -37.37 0.06 3.33
C ASP A 257 -37.58 1.45 2.72
N VAL A 258 -38.55 2.19 3.24
CA VAL A 258 -38.90 3.54 2.75
C VAL A 258 -37.79 4.53 3.08
N VAL A 259 -37.28 4.48 4.32
CA VAL A 259 -36.11 5.24 4.76
C VAL A 259 -35.14 4.30 5.46
N LYS A 260 -33.90 4.32 5.02
CA LYS A 260 -32.82 3.51 5.59
C LYS A 260 -31.66 4.40 5.99
N VAL A 261 -31.08 4.16 7.16
CA VAL A 261 -29.91 4.88 7.65
C VAL A 261 -28.80 3.89 7.95
N LYS A 262 -27.61 4.16 7.45
CA LYS A 262 -26.40 3.38 7.77
C LYS A 262 -25.27 4.30 8.20
N GLN A 263 -24.54 3.89 9.24
CA GLN A 263 -23.32 4.53 9.72
C GLN A 263 -22.09 3.84 9.10
N ILE A 264 -21.46 4.47 8.14
CA ILE A 264 -20.25 3.95 7.48
C ILE A 264 -19.03 4.50 8.20
N CYS A 265 -18.66 3.83 9.28
CA CYS A 265 -17.56 4.18 10.18
C CYS A 265 -16.94 2.90 10.74
N PRO A 266 -15.70 2.94 11.24
CA PRO A 266 -15.13 1.80 11.96
C PRO A 266 -15.85 1.58 13.32
N PRO A 267 -15.87 0.35 13.84
CA PRO A 267 -16.33 0.06 15.21
C PRO A 267 -15.58 0.89 16.25
N ILE A 268 -16.21 1.11 17.41
CA ILE A 268 -15.67 1.99 18.48
C ILE A 268 -14.27 1.55 18.93
N ASP A 269 -14.04 0.24 19.09
CA ASP A 269 -12.76 -0.31 19.52
C ASP A 269 -11.81 -0.66 18.38
N SER A 270 -12.05 -0.13 17.19
CA SER A 270 -11.25 -0.43 16.01
C SER A 270 -9.93 0.35 16.02
N ILE A 271 -8.86 -0.29 15.50
CA ILE A 271 -7.57 0.36 15.23
C ILE A 271 -7.66 1.48 14.17
N TRP A 272 -8.80 1.61 13.51
CA TRP A 272 -9.11 2.71 12.59
C TRP A 272 -9.60 3.99 13.30
N ASN A 273 -9.67 3.98 14.62
CA ASN A 273 -9.84 5.19 15.44
C ASN A 273 -8.47 5.82 15.70
N LEU A 274 -7.99 6.61 14.74
CA LEU A 274 -6.61 7.07 14.70
C LEU A 274 -6.38 8.31 15.55
N SER A 275 -5.30 8.30 16.33
CA SER A 275 -4.83 9.47 17.08
C SER A 275 -4.20 10.49 16.13
N MET A 276 -4.69 11.73 16.16
CA MET A 276 -4.12 12.82 15.36
C MET A 276 -2.70 13.16 15.79
N SER A 277 -2.39 13.09 17.09
CA SER A 277 -1.03 13.29 17.57
C SER A 277 -0.07 12.24 16.99
N LYS A 278 -0.48 10.97 17.00
CA LYS A 278 0.30 9.87 16.41
C LYS A 278 0.51 10.05 14.91
N LEU A 279 -0.51 10.51 14.17
CA LEU A 279 -0.37 10.85 12.74
C LEU A 279 0.68 11.94 12.51
N CYS A 280 0.65 13.02 13.27
CA CYS A 280 1.63 14.10 13.18
C CYS A 280 3.05 13.62 13.52
N LYS A 281 3.20 12.82 14.58
CA LYS A 281 4.49 12.23 14.98
C LYS A 281 5.03 11.26 13.92
N THR A 282 4.16 10.45 13.31
CA THR A 282 4.53 9.56 12.20
C THR A 282 5.00 10.38 10.99
N LEU A 283 4.31 11.48 10.66
CA LEU A 283 4.70 12.37 9.59
C LEU A 283 6.08 13.00 9.83
N MET A 284 6.36 13.46 11.06
CA MET A 284 7.68 13.99 11.45
C MET A 284 8.78 12.92 11.33
N ARG A 285 8.49 11.70 11.77
CA ARG A 285 9.41 10.56 11.65
C ARG A 285 9.75 10.23 10.20
N LEU A 286 8.75 10.30 9.31
CA LEU A 286 8.91 10.04 7.88
C LEU A 286 9.49 11.24 7.10
N SER A 287 9.44 12.44 7.68
CA SER A 287 10.00 13.67 7.11
C SER A 287 10.83 14.42 8.14
N PRO A 288 12.08 14.03 8.40
CA PRO A 288 12.93 14.61 9.45
C PRO A 288 13.20 16.11 9.31
N ASN A 289 13.07 16.64 8.10
CA ASN A 289 13.27 18.08 7.83
C ASN A 289 12.00 18.92 8.02
N LEU A 290 10.92 18.29 8.49
CA LEU A 290 9.66 18.98 8.71
C LEU A 290 9.75 19.83 9.99
N ASN A 291 9.56 21.14 9.84
CA ASN A 291 9.48 22.05 10.97
C ASN A 291 8.05 22.03 11.54
N LEU A 292 7.78 21.11 12.46
CA LEU A 292 6.46 20.96 13.08
C LEU A 292 6.60 20.88 14.58
N LYS A 293 5.87 21.76 15.29
CA LYS A 293 5.69 21.70 16.74
C LYS A 293 4.29 21.19 17.07
N ILE A 294 4.21 20.13 17.87
CA ILE A 294 2.96 19.50 18.32
C ILE A 294 2.73 19.86 19.79
N TYR A 295 1.55 20.36 20.10
CA TYR A 295 1.11 20.74 21.45
C TYR A 295 -0.01 19.80 21.87
N GLU A 296 0.29 18.89 22.81
CA GLU A 296 -0.66 17.83 23.23
C GLU A 296 -1.47 18.22 24.48
N SER A 297 -0.95 19.10 25.35
CA SER A 297 -1.50 19.24 26.69
C SER A 297 -1.92 20.65 27.11
N SER A 298 -1.47 21.72 26.44
CA SER A 298 -1.68 23.08 26.97
C SER A 298 -2.02 24.09 25.89
N GLN A 299 -3.22 24.66 25.99
CA GLN A 299 -3.66 25.79 25.19
C GLN A 299 -2.80 27.02 25.46
N GLU A 300 -2.40 27.24 26.72
CA GLU A 300 -1.59 28.40 27.11
C GLU A 300 -0.22 28.41 26.47
N ILE A 301 0.49 27.27 26.47
CA ILE A 301 1.82 27.16 25.84
C ILE A 301 1.71 27.37 24.33
N PHE A 302 0.69 26.81 23.69
CA PHE A 302 0.43 27.02 22.28
C PHE A 302 0.18 28.50 21.96
N GLU A 303 -0.67 29.17 22.73
CA GLU A 303 -0.98 30.59 22.54
C GLU A 303 0.22 31.50 22.84
N GLN A 304 1.03 31.17 23.85
CA GLN A 304 2.26 31.90 24.16
C GLN A 304 3.30 31.80 23.04
N ASP A 305 3.54 30.60 22.52
CA ASP A 305 4.46 30.39 21.39
C ASP A 305 3.96 31.05 20.12
N LEU A 306 2.66 31.03 19.87
CA LEU A 306 2.07 31.73 18.74
C LEU A 306 2.21 33.26 18.86
N ARG A 307 2.00 33.82 20.07
CA ARG A 307 2.17 35.25 20.34
C ARG A 307 3.64 35.68 20.26
N ALA A 308 4.57 34.84 20.72
CA ALA A 308 6.01 35.12 20.58
C ALA A 308 6.43 35.17 19.11
N ASN A 309 5.94 34.26 18.29
CA ASN A 309 6.16 34.28 16.85
C ASN A 309 5.49 35.50 16.18
N LEU A 310 4.34 35.95 16.70
CA LEU A 310 3.67 37.16 16.24
C LEU A 310 4.49 38.41 16.55
N ALA A 311 5.07 38.51 17.73
CA ALA A 311 5.92 39.63 18.10
C ALA A 311 7.11 39.78 17.17
N LEU A 312 7.67 38.67 16.69
CA LEU A 312 8.73 38.66 15.65
C LEU A 312 8.18 39.01 14.26
N SER A 313 6.88 38.90 14.05
CA SER A 313 6.20 39.10 12.76
C SER A 313 5.57 40.50 12.59
N LEU A 314 5.58 41.35 13.61
CA LEU A 314 4.98 42.70 13.60
C LEU A 314 5.45 43.57 12.44
N PHE A 315 6.61 43.26 11.86
CA PHE A 315 7.17 43.95 10.70
C PHE A 315 6.93 43.24 9.37
N ASN A 316 6.23 42.09 9.36
CA ASN A 316 5.96 41.30 8.16
C ASN A 316 4.46 41.01 7.99
N PRO A 317 3.75 41.68 7.06
CA PRO A 317 2.31 41.47 6.85
C PRO A 317 1.94 40.04 6.45
N TRP A 318 2.85 39.29 5.84
CA TRP A 318 2.64 37.89 5.47
C TRP A 318 2.62 36.96 6.69
N ALA A 319 3.45 37.24 7.68
CA ALA A 319 3.50 36.48 8.92
C ALA A 319 2.22 36.66 9.73
N ALA A 320 1.62 37.86 9.74
CA ALA A 320 0.33 38.09 10.40
C ALA A 320 -0.81 37.27 9.75
N LYS A 321 -0.88 37.17 8.42
CA LYS A 321 -1.85 36.31 7.71
C LYS A 321 -1.65 34.85 8.02
N THR A 322 -0.41 34.39 8.07
CA THR A 322 -0.05 33.01 8.41
C THR A 322 -0.50 32.68 9.83
N LEU A 323 -0.31 33.59 10.77
CA LEU A 323 -0.72 33.40 12.15
C LEU A 323 -2.24 33.30 12.31
N ILE A 324 -3.00 34.18 11.68
CA ILE A 324 -4.49 34.14 11.69
C ILE A 324 -4.94 32.79 11.14
N PHE A 325 -4.33 32.33 10.06
CA PHE A 325 -4.62 31.01 9.47
C PHE A 325 -4.32 29.87 10.46
N HIS A 326 -3.19 29.89 11.16
CA HIS A 326 -2.87 28.89 12.18
C HIS A 326 -3.91 28.88 13.32
N GLN A 327 -4.35 30.06 13.76
CA GLN A 327 -5.38 30.16 14.81
C GLN A 327 -6.72 29.59 14.34
N GLU A 328 -7.15 29.89 13.11
CA GLU A 328 -8.40 29.35 12.57
C GLU A 328 -8.38 27.84 12.41
N VAL A 329 -7.27 27.29 11.87
CA VAL A 329 -7.13 25.84 11.73
C VAL A 329 -7.11 25.14 13.08
N ASN A 330 -6.40 25.70 14.09
CA ASN A 330 -6.36 25.10 15.41
C ASN A 330 -7.71 25.23 16.15
N ARG A 331 -8.43 26.34 16.02
CA ARG A 331 -9.83 26.47 16.52
C ARG A 331 -10.75 25.44 15.89
N PHE A 332 -10.54 25.11 14.61
CA PHE A 332 -11.28 24.07 13.94
C PHE A 332 -10.95 22.68 14.52
N ILE A 333 -9.66 22.38 14.74
CA ILE A 333 -9.19 21.12 15.33
C ILE A 333 -9.81 20.94 16.73
N ASP A 334 -9.86 22.00 17.54
CA ASP A 334 -10.44 21.98 18.90
C ASP A 334 -11.91 21.56 18.92
N LYS A 335 -12.66 21.82 17.83
CA LYS A 335 -14.07 21.38 17.75
C LYS A 335 -14.22 19.85 17.69
N PHE A 336 -13.17 19.13 17.32
CA PHE A 336 -13.13 17.67 17.26
C PHE A 336 -12.30 17.05 18.40
N ALA A 337 -11.77 17.85 19.30
CA ALA A 337 -10.86 17.39 20.36
C ALA A 337 -11.49 16.42 21.35
N ASP A 338 -12.81 16.54 21.58
CA ASP A 338 -13.54 15.70 22.57
C ASP A 338 -13.81 14.28 22.06
N GLY A 339 -13.50 14.02 20.77
CA GLY A 339 -13.78 12.74 20.11
C GLY A 339 -15.28 12.44 20.05
N GLN A 340 -15.77 11.97 18.93
CA GLN A 340 -17.15 11.52 18.76
C GLN A 340 -17.13 10.08 18.28
N THR A 341 -17.92 9.22 18.90
CA THR A 341 -17.99 7.79 18.58
C THR A 341 -19.30 7.46 17.88
N PHE A 342 -19.26 6.43 17.03
CA PHE A 342 -20.39 6.04 16.20
C PHE A 342 -20.54 4.53 16.19
N GLU A 343 -21.78 4.05 16.19
CA GLU A 343 -22.10 2.65 15.96
C GLU A 343 -21.89 2.31 14.49
N SER A 344 -21.14 1.26 14.19
CA SER A 344 -20.79 0.90 12.83
C SER A 344 -21.85 0.01 12.15
N SER A 345 -22.20 0.35 10.90
CA SER A 345 -22.98 -0.53 10.01
C SER A 345 -22.08 -1.23 8.97
N VAL A 346 -20.76 -1.09 9.08
CA VAL A 346 -19.80 -1.71 8.16
C VAL A 346 -19.63 -3.18 8.49
N PRO A 347 -19.73 -4.09 7.50
CA PRO A 347 -19.44 -5.49 7.70
C PRO A 347 -18.05 -5.69 8.31
N PRO A 348 -17.90 -6.45 9.41
CA PRO A 348 -16.60 -6.63 10.09
C PRO A 348 -15.50 -7.15 9.18
N GLU A 349 -15.85 -7.98 8.19
CA GLU A 349 -14.92 -8.54 7.20
C GLU A 349 -14.26 -7.48 6.32
N TYR A 350 -14.88 -6.32 6.11
CA TYR A 350 -14.31 -5.22 5.31
C TYR A 350 -13.16 -4.52 6.04
N LEU A 351 -13.22 -4.48 7.38
CA LEU A 351 -12.21 -3.86 8.23
C LEU A 351 -11.24 -4.88 8.85
N SER A 352 -11.44 -6.18 8.56
CA SER A 352 -10.58 -7.24 9.05
C SER A 352 -9.21 -7.13 8.39
N ASN A 353 -8.18 -6.98 9.22
CA ASN A 353 -6.77 -7.07 8.90
C ASN A 353 -6.11 -5.94 8.10
N PRO A 354 -6.06 -4.71 8.64
CA PRO A 354 -5.31 -3.60 8.02
C PRO A 354 -3.80 -3.66 8.21
N GLY A 355 -3.25 -4.72 8.77
CA GLY A 355 -1.87 -4.74 9.20
C GLY A 355 -1.69 -4.30 10.65
N SER A 356 -0.49 -3.83 11.02
CA SER A 356 -0.28 -3.21 12.32
C SER A 356 -0.91 -1.81 12.37
N GLU A 357 -1.28 -1.36 13.55
CA GLU A 357 -1.73 0.03 13.75
C GLU A 357 -0.73 1.04 13.14
N GLU A 358 0.57 0.82 13.32
CA GLU A 358 1.63 1.67 12.76
C GLU A 358 1.58 1.73 11.23
N SER A 359 1.27 0.62 10.57
CA SER A 359 1.12 0.57 9.11
C SER A 359 0.02 1.50 8.61
N ILE A 360 -1.08 1.64 9.34
CA ILE A 360 -2.19 2.54 8.95
C ILE A 360 -1.73 4.01 9.02
N TYR A 361 -1.00 4.39 10.08
CA TYR A 361 -0.45 5.74 10.21
C TYR A 361 0.51 6.07 9.06
N GLU A 362 1.42 5.17 8.75
CA GLU A 362 2.38 5.33 7.66
C GLU A 362 1.69 5.43 6.29
N GLN A 363 0.74 4.53 6.00
CA GLN A 363 -0.03 4.57 4.75
C GLN A 363 -0.76 5.90 4.56
N THR A 364 -1.38 6.40 5.63
CA THR A 364 -2.06 7.70 5.61
C THR A 364 -1.09 8.83 5.29
N CYS A 365 0.08 8.86 5.93
CA CYS A 365 1.11 9.87 5.68
C CYS A 365 1.65 9.79 4.25
N PHE A 366 1.93 8.59 3.74
CA PHE A 366 2.39 8.40 2.36
C PHE A 366 1.36 8.83 1.33
N TYR A 367 0.09 8.47 1.56
CA TYR A 367 -0.98 8.88 0.67
C TYR A 367 -1.08 10.42 0.55
N VAL A 368 -0.98 11.13 1.67
CA VAL A 368 -0.99 12.60 1.67
C VAL A 368 0.26 13.19 1.03
N ALA A 369 1.44 12.67 1.33
CA ALA A 369 2.69 13.13 0.75
C ALA A 369 2.66 13.04 -0.77
N ARG A 370 2.18 11.95 -1.29
CA ARG A 370 2.05 11.70 -2.70
C ARG A 370 1.10 12.66 -3.39
N SER A 371 -0.04 12.98 -2.77
CA SER A 371 -1.01 13.94 -3.30
C SER A 371 -0.44 15.35 -3.42
N ASN A 372 0.57 15.66 -2.62
CA ASN A 372 1.25 16.95 -2.62
C ASN A 372 2.50 16.97 -3.50
N HIS A 373 2.75 15.93 -4.29
CA HIS A 373 3.99 15.74 -5.04
C HIS A 373 5.23 15.86 -4.15
N GLN A 374 5.09 15.51 -2.87
CA GLN A 374 6.18 15.54 -1.90
C GLN A 374 6.70 14.12 -1.66
N HIS A 375 7.98 13.98 -1.81
CA HIS A 375 8.68 12.73 -1.64
C HIS A 375 9.21 12.63 -0.21
N LEU A 376 8.40 12.14 0.73
CA LEU A 376 8.86 11.87 2.09
C LEU A 376 10.14 11.03 2.09
N ILE A 377 10.20 10.10 1.14
CA ILE A 377 11.32 9.17 1.02
C ILE A 377 12.58 9.84 0.50
N GLU A 378 12.48 10.81 -0.40
CA GLU A 378 13.67 11.56 -0.88
C GLU A 378 14.33 12.36 0.23
N LYS A 379 13.56 12.89 1.17
CA LYS A 379 14.06 13.71 2.29
C LYS A 379 14.24 12.93 3.59
N GLY A 380 13.40 11.94 3.87
CA GLY A 380 13.35 11.25 5.16
C GLY A 380 13.94 9.86 5.18
N SER A 381 14.14 9.26 4.03
CA SER A 381 14.72 7.94 3.87
C SER A 381 15.61 7.93 2.63
N PRO A 382 16.80 8.50 2.73
CA PRO A 382 17.76 8.37 1.65
C PRO A 382 17.92 6.89 1.36
N ARG A 383 18.08 6.52 0.10
CA ARG A 383 18.49 5.19 -0.29
C ARG A 383 19.69 4.81 0.56
N THR A 384 19.64 3.64 1.14
CA THR A 384 20.82 3.10 1.80
C THR A 384 21.89 2.90 0.73
N LEU A 385 23.15 2.95 1.12
CA LEU A 385 24.24 2.65 0.18
C LEU A 385 24.11 1.24 -0.39
N ILE A 386 23.42 0.34 0.32
CA ILE A 386 23.06 -1.01 -0.15
C ILE A 386 22.06 -0.93 -1.31
N ASP A 387 21.04 -0.04 -1.24
CA ASP A 387 20.10 0.15 -2.35
C ASP A 387 20.80 0.75 -3.58
N ILE A 388 21.76 1.64 -3.37
CA ILE A 388 22.60 2.21 -4.43
C ILE A 388 23.48 1.13 -5.05
N PHE A 389 24.11 0.28 -4.24
CA PHE A 389 24.90 -0.86 -4.68
C PHE A 389 24.10 -1.77 -5.63
N TRP A 390 22.92 -2.19 -5.22
CA TRP A 390 22.05 -3.02 -6.05
C TRP A 390 21.52 -2.26 -7.29
N GLY A 391 21.30 -0.95 -7.18
CA GLY A 391 20.88 -0.11 -8.30
C GLY A 391 21.93 0.06 -9.40
N GLN A 392 23.21 -0.16 -9.09
CA GLN A 392 24.30 -0.15 -10.07
C GLN A 392 24.40 -1.42 -10.90
N MET A 393 23.58 -2.43 -10.58
CA MET A 393 23.58 -3.73 -11.26
C MET A 393 22.31 -3.89 -12.11
N PRO A 394 22.29 -3.50 -13.39
CA PRO A 394 21.08 -3.35 -14.20
C PRO A 394 20.30 -4.64 -14.47
N GLN A 395 20.88 -5.81 -14.24
CA GLN A 395 20.24 -7.12 -14.49
C GLN A 395 19.94 -7.92 -13.23
N HIS A 396 19.93 -7.27 -12.05
CA HIS A 396 19.75 -7.95 -10.78
C HIS A 396 18.28 -8.01 -10.39
N ASN A 397 17.55 -8.93 -11.00
CA ASN A 397 16.16 -9.20 -10.68
C ASN A 397 16.01 -10.42 -9.77
N ILE A 398 15.17 -10.31 -8.75
CA ILE A 398 14.67 -11.45 -8.00
C ILE A 398 13.48 -12.01 -8.80
N GLU A 399 13.59 -13.25 -9.22
CA GLU A 399 12.50 -13.96 -9.89
C GLU A 399 11.78 -14.86 -8.89
N SER A 400 10.45 -14.85 -8.92
CA SER A 400 9.64 -15.71 -8.06
C SER A 400 8.54 -16.37 -8.87
N HIS A 401 8.30 -17.64 -8.62
CA HIS A 401 7.30 -18.44 -9.29
C HIS A 401 6.27 -18.91 -8.26
N PHE A 402 5.03 -18.54 -8.49
CA PHE A 402 3.91 -18.91 -7.63
C PHE A 402 2.93 -19.76 -8.40
N THR A 403 2.43 -20.81 -7.76
CA THR A 403 1.25 -21.54 -8.25
C THR A 403 0.12 -21.42 -7.24
N PHE A 404 -1.08 -21.22 -7.73
CA PHE A 404 -2.28 -21.19 -6.89
C PHE A 404 -2.76 -22.60 -6.59
N ARG A 405 -3.41 -22.79 -5.43
CA ARG A 405 -4.04 -24.08 -5.06
C ARG A 405 -5.20 -24.37 -5.98
N GLU A 406 -5.97 -23.35 -6.29
CA GLU A 406 -7.08 -23.37 -7.22
C GLU A 406 -6.90 -22.29 -8.28
N PRO A 407 -7.20 -22.59 -9.56
CA PRO A 407 -7.12 -21.59 -10.61
C PRO A 407 -8.06 -20.42 -10.35
N LEU A 408 -7.54 -19.19 -10.44
CA LEU A 408 -8.32 -17.97 -10.25
C LEU A 408 -9.09 -17.65 -11.54
N ARG A 409 -10.37 -17.27 -11.40
CA ARG A 409 -11.25 -16.95 -12.52
C ARG A 409 -11.62 -15.48 -12.51
N PHE A 410 -11.55 -14.86 -13.67
CA PHE A 410 -11.88 -13.45 -13.87
C PHE A 410 -12.87 -13.29 -15.01
N GLN A 411 -13.62 -12.19 -15.02
CA GLN A 411 -14.63 -11.92 -16.06
C GLN A 411 -14.00 -11.60 -17.42
N SER A 412 -12.77 -11.12 -17.46
CA SER A 412 -12.03 -10.77 -18.67
C SER A 412 -10.53 -10.75 -18.43
N LYS A 413 -9.75 -10.75 -19.54
CA LYS A 413 -8.30 -10.54 -19.52
C LYS A 413 -7.93 -9.25 -18.77
N LYS A 414 -8.64 -8.15 -19.04
CA LYS A 414 -8.43 -6.86 -18.39
C LYS A 414 -8.72 -6.90 -16.88
N ALA A 415 -9.77 -7.60 -16.46
CA ALA A 415 -10.11 -7.72 -15.05
C ALA A 415 -9.03 -8.47 -14.27
N ALA A 416 -8.45 -9.53 -14.86
CA ALA A 416 -7.32 -10.23 -14.28
C ALA A 416 -6.08 -9.31 -14.18
N GLU A 417 -5.67 -8.67 -15.26
CA GLU A 417 -4.53 -7.74 -15.30
C GLU A 417 -4.71 -6.61 -14.26
N GLN A 418 -5.91 -6.04 -14.21
CA GLN A 418 -6.28 -5.02 -13.24
C GLN A 418 -6.08 -5.53 -11.81
N ARG A 419 -6.60 -6.71 -11.47
CA ARG A 419 -6.52 -7.27 -10.12
C ARG A 419 -5.08 -7.47 -9.66
N PHE A 420 -4.23 -8.01 -10.53
CA PHE A 420 -2.82 -8.19 -10.21
C PHE A 420 -2.05 -6.86 -10.16
N PHE A 421 -2.34 -5.93 -11.06
CA PHE A 421 -1.79 -4.58 -10.98
C PHE A 421 -2.12 -3.90 -9.66
N GLU A 422 -3.36 -4.00 -9.20
CA GLU A 422 -3.84 -3.40 -7.96
C GLU A 422 -3.14 -3.94 -6.73
N CYS A 423 -2.95 -5.24 -6.67
CA CYS A 423 -2.21 -5.84 -5.56
C CYS A 423 -0.83 -5.23 -5.36
N PHE A 424 -0.19 -4.77 -6.44
CA PHE A 424 1.17 -4.23 -6.42
C PHE A 424 1.24 -2.73 -6.68
N GLY A 425 0.26 -2.15 -7.35
CA GLY A 425 0.16 -0.72 -7.57
C GLY A 425 0.07 0.07 -6.26
N SER A 426 -0.60 -0.50 -5.24
CA SER A 426 -0.63 0.05 -3.89
C SER A 426 0.70 -0.06 -3.13
N TYR A 427 1.67 -0.79 -3.67
CA TYR A 427 2.97 -1.04 -3.04
C TYR A 427 3.94 0.15 -3.14
N ARG A 428 3.44 1.33 -3.45
CA ARG A 428 4.20 2.56 -3.54
C ARG A 428 4.11 3.35 -2.25
N PRO A 429 5.01 4.16 -2.04
CA PRO A 429 5.94 5.01 -2.77
C PRO A 429 7.37 4.45 -2.91
N PHE A 430 7.56 3.17 -2.98
CA PHE A 430 8.82 2.48 -2.73
C PHE A 430 9.55 2.01 -3.99
N PHE A 431 8.93 2.16 -5.16
CA PHE A 431 9.61 1.84 -6.40
C PHE A 431 10.68 2.87 -6.71
N SER A 432 11.90 2.41 -6.75
CA SER A 432 12.99 3.20 -7.26
C SER A 432 13.24 2.85 -8.73
N ASP A 433 13.48 3.87 -9.55
CA ASP A 433 14.02 3.67 -10.88
C ASP A 433 15.47 3.20 -10.74
N PRO A 434 15.83 2.02 -11.22
CA PRO A 434 17.19 1.51 -11.15
C PRO A 434 18.19 2.42 -11.88
N ASP A 435 17.77 3.01 -12.99
CA ASP A 435 18.64 3.78 -13.88
C ASP A 435 18.84 5.22 -13.37
N THR A 436 17.76 5.86 -12.91
CA THR A 436 17.79 7.27 -12.51
C THR A 436 18.02 7.48 -11.02
N LYS A 437 18.04 6.40 -10.20
CA LYS A 437 18.10 6.45 -8.73
C LYS A 437 16.97 7.26 -8.09
N SER A 438 15.88 7.48 -8.83
CA SER A 438 14.69 8.18 -8.37
C SER A 438 13.57 7.20 -8.02
N PHE A 439 12.58 7.66 -7.25
CA PHE A 439 11.38 6.87 -7.00
C PHE A 439 10.30 7.22 -8.02
N TYR A 440 9.57 6.22 -8.48
CA TYR A 440 8.42 6.47 -9.34
C TYR A 440 7.27 7.12 -8.57
N ASN A 441 6.72 8.17 -9.14
CA ASN A 441 5.55 8.86 -8.61
C ASN A 441 4.24 8.28 -9.12
N ASP A 442 4.28 7.52 -10.21
CA ASP A 442 3.13 6.93 -10.88
C ASP A 442 3.25 5.40 -10.93
N PRO A 443 2.23 4.62 -10.45
CA PRO A 443 2.18 3.16 -10.53
C PRO A 443 2.40 2.63 -11.94
N LYS A 444 1.87 3.32 -12.93
CA LYS A 444 2.06 2.96 -14.33
C LYS A 444 3.53 2.87 -14.73
N GLN A 445 4.40 3.57 -14.00
CA GLN A 445 5.84 3.53 -14.24
C GLN A 445 6.53 2.40 -13.49
N GLY A 446 5.95 1.86 -12.43
CA GLY A 446 6.59 0.89 -11.53
C GLY A 446 6.19 -0.57 -11.73
N VAL A 447 5.02 -0.84 -12.30
CA VAL A 447 4.48 -2.20 -12.43
C VAL A 447 4.04 -2.46 -13.87
N SER A 448 4.32 -3.65 -14.39
CA SER A 448 3.72 -4.18 -15.61
C SER A 448 3.13 -5.55 -15.36
N VAL A 449 2.00 -5.83 -16.00
CA VAL A 449 1.32 -7.13 -15.96
C VAL A 449 1.08 -7.57 -17.39
N GLY A 450 1.38 -8.82 -17.70
CA GLY A 450 1.19 -9.40 -19.03
C GLY A 450 0.92 -10.90 -18.96
N TRP A 451 0.49 -11.49 -20.06
CA TRP A 451 0.20 -12.92 -20.21
C TRP A 451 1.33 -13.69 -20.91
N THR A 452 2.31 -12.95 -21.40
CA THR A 452 3.56 -13.49 -21.94
C THR A 452 4.72 -12.75 -21.31
N TYR A 453 5.89 -13.37 -21.30
CA TYR A 453 7.11 -12.73 -20.82
C TYR A 453 7.37 -11.40 -21.56
N GLU A 454 7.15 -11.36 -22.87
CA GLU A 454 7.35 -10.16 -23.69
C GLU A 454 6.39 -9.02 -23.31
N GLU A 455 5.12 -9.34 -23.03
CA GLU A 455 4.15 -8.36 -22.54
C GLU A 455 4.56 -7.82 -21.17
N ALA A 456 4.97 -8.70 -20.26
CA ALA A 456 5.36 -8.34 -18.89
C ALA A 456 6.61 -7.43 -18.88
N ILE A 457 7.61 -7.70 -19.70
CA ILE A 457 8.89 -6.95 -19.73
C ILE A 457 8.87 -5.74 -20.67
N ARG A 458 7.85 -5.58 -21.51
CA ARG A 458 7.76 -4.54 -22.55
C ARG A 458 8.23 -3.16 -22.11
N TYR A 459 7.96 -2.79 -20.88
CA TYR A 459 8.22 -1.45 -20.34
C TYR A 459 9.42 -1.38 -19.39
N LYS A 460 10.20 -2.45 -19.23
CA LYS A 460 11.35 -2.53 -18.30
C LYS A 460 11.04 -1.97 -16.91
N LYS A 461 9.87 -2.33 -16.37
CA LYS A 461 9.41 -1.83 -15.06
C LYS A 461 10.14 -2.53 -13.91
N PRO A 462 10.30 -1.88 -12.74
CA PRO A 462 10.90 -2.50 -11.56
C PRO A 462 10.16 -3.74 -11.06
N ILE A 463 8.84 -3.81 -11.28
CA ILE A 463 8.02 -5.00 -11.04
C ILE A 463 7.37 -5.43 -12.35
N GLN A 464 7.54 -6.69 -12.68
CA GLN A 464 7.01 -7.33 -13.88
C GLN A 464 6.30 -8.61 -13.46
N ILE A 465 5.07 -8.78 -13.93
CA ILE A 465 4.20 -9.90 -13.58
C ILE A 465 3.74 -10.58 -14.86
N GLU A 466 4.13 -11.84 -15.01
CA GLU A 466 3.63 -12.71 -16.06
C GLU A 466 2.59 -13.66 -15.48
N LEU A 467 1.37 -13.62 -15.99
CA LEU A 467 0.27 -14.48 -15.56
C LEU A 467 0.30 -15.80 -16.32
N LEU A 468 0.13 -16.91 -15.62
CA LEU A 468 0.18 -18.26 -16.19
C LEU A 468 -1.22 -18.83 -16.31
N GLY A 469 -1.58 -19.31 -17.52
CA GLY A 469 -2.90 -19.84 -17.83
C GLY A 469 -3.74 -18.86 -18.68
N SER A 470 -5.05 -18.80 -18.41
CA SER A 470 -5.98 -17.88 -19.05
C SER A 470 -6.76 -17.09 -18.00
N TYR A 471 -7.50 -16.04 -18.39
CA TYR A 471 -8.33 -15.27 -17.45
C TYR A 471 -9.47 -16.12 -16.85
N GLU A 472 -9.88 -17.21 -17.49
CA GLU A 472 -10.85 -18.20 -16.98
C GLU A 472 -10.22 -19.20 -16.00
N GLY A 473 -8.89 -19.25 -15.93
CA GLY A 473 -8.15 -20.15 -15.05
C GLY A 473 -6.68 -19.76 -14.93
N VAL A 474 -6.38 -18.71 -14.14
CA VAL A 474 -5.01 -18.33 -13.81
C VAL A 474 -4.45 -19.32 -12.81
N THR A 475 -3.50 -20.14 -13.24
CA THR A 475 -2.91 -21.23 -12.43
C THR A 475 -1.73 -20.77 -11.59
N GLY A 476 -1.13 -19.64 -11.93
CA GLY A 476 0.04 -19.10 -11.23
C GLY A 476 0.51 -17.81 -11.83
N MET A 477 1.68 -17.37 -11.37
CA MET A 477 2.35 -16.19 -11.91
C MET A 477 3.87 -16.30 -11.77
N LYS A 478 4.58 -15.67 -12.68
CA LYS A 478 5.99 -15.34 -12.56
C LYS A 478 6.12 -13.88 -12.17
N PHE A 479 6.81 -13.61 -11.09
CA PHE A 479 7.00 -12.29 -10.52
C PHE A 479 8.46 -11.91 -10.57
N ILE A 480 8.76 -10.80 -11.21
CA ILE A 480 10.12 -10.30 -11.39
C ILE A 480 10.20 -8.92 -10.71
N ILE A 481 11.10 -8.79 -9.76
CA ILE A 481 11.35 -7.52 -9.06
C ILE A 481 12.82 -7.16 -9.11
N HIS A 482 13.12 -5.90 -9.46
CA HIS A 482 14.49 -5.41 -9.40
C HIS A 482 14.97 -5.31 -7.95
N HIS A 483 16.17 -5.82 -7.66
CA HIS A 483 16.68 -5.94 -6.28
C HIS A 483 16.86 -4.58 -5.56
N ALA A 484 17.02 -3.49 -6.31
CA ALA A 484 17.05 -2.15 -5.74
C ALA A 484 15.73 -1.72 -5.08
N THR A 485 14.61 -2.38 -5.39
CA THR A 485 13.29 -2.08 -4.81
C THR A 485 13.01 -2.79 -3.49
N GLY A 486 13.77 -3.84 -3.18
CA GLY A 486 13.63 -4.60 -1.94
C GLY A 486 14.38 -5.91 -1.97
N ASP A 487 14.50 -6.53 -0.84
CA ASP A 487 15.15 -7.81 -0.63
C ASP A 487 14.15 -8.93 -0.25
N GLY A 488 14.68 -10.11 0.08
CA GLY A 488 13.88 -11.26 0.46
C GLY A 488 13.00 -11.03 1.70
N LEU A 489 13.42 -10.19 2.66
CA LEU A 489 12.60 -9.86 3.82
C LEU A 489 11.43 -8.94 3.44
N SER A 490 11.67 -7.97 2.57
CA SER A 490 10.65 -7.13 1.96
C SER A 490 9.65 -7.98 1.18
N PHE A 491 10.14 -8.97 0.44
CA PHE A 491 9.32 -9.92 -0.28
C PHE A 491 8.37 -10.68 0.66
N VAL A 492 8.90 -11.28 1.73
CA VAL A 492 8.10 -12.05 2.70
C VAL A 492 7.08 -11.16 3.44
N LYS A 493 7.47 -9.97 3.86
CA LYS A 493 6.61 -9.10 4.65
C LYS A 493 5.53 -8.40 3.85
N TYR A 494 5.81 -8.02 2.62
CA TYR A 494 4.96 -7.10 1.87
C TYR A 494 4.37 -7.70 0.60
N ILE A 495 5.11 -8.55 -0.10
CA ILE A 495 4.70 -9.10 -1.40
C ILE A 495 3.90 -10.37 -1.22
N LEU A 496 4.44 -11.32 -0.49
CA LEU A 496 3.82 -12.64 -0.33
C LEU A 496 2.40 -12.60 0.27
N PRO A 497 2.10 -11.81 1.34
CA PRO A 497 0.74 -11.69 1.85
C PRO A 497 -0.25 -11.11 0.84
N ARG A 498 0.20 -10.19 -0.01
CA ARG A 498 -0.64 -9.61 -1.06
C ARG A 498 -0.99 -10.63 -2.14
N ILE A 499 -0.02 -11.42 -2.57
CA ILE A 499 -0.25 -12.50 -3.54
C ILE A 499 -1.22 -13.53 -2.95
N ASP A 500 -1.02 -13.94 -1.69
CA ASP A 500 -1.89 -14.89 -1.02
C ASP A 500 -3.33 -14.38 -0.84
N SER A 501 -3.53 -13.06 -0.82
CA SER A 501 -4.84 -12.42 -0.68
C SER A 501 -5.58 -12.18 -1.99
N ILE A 502 -4.95 -12.39 -3.15
CA ILE A 502 -5.58 -12.11 -4.46
C ILE A 502 -6.96 -12.76 -4.62
N PRO A 503 -7.21 -14.02 -4.21
CA PRO A 503 -8.53 -14.64 -4.33
C PRO A 503 -9.58 -14.08 -3.38
N ASN A 504 -9.16 -13.58 -2.22
CA ASN A 504 -10.04 -13.30 -1.07
C ASN A 504 -10.32 -11.83 -0.81
N GLU A 505 -9.87 -10.91 -1.67
CA GLU A 505 -10.01 -9.45 -1.53
C GLU A 505 -9.41 -8.81 -0.26
N ILE A 506 -8.96 -9.59 0.71
CA ILE A 506 -8.46 -9.12 2.00
C ILE A 506 -7.03 -9.63 2.21
N PRO A 507 -6.02 -8.72 2.36
CA PRO A 507 -4.66 -9.13 2.68
C PRO A 507 -4.61 -9.81 4.06
N ARG A 508 -4.27 -11.09 4.12
CA ARG A 508 -3.96 -11.74 5.40
C ARG A 508 -2.54 -11.38 5.82
N GLN A 509 -2.37 -10.96 7.07
CA GLN A 509 -1.04 -10.90 7.67
C GLN A 509 -0.53 -12.33 7.87
N THR A 510 0.56 -12.66 7.22
CA THR A 510 1.40 -13.74 7.69
C THR A 510 2.16 -13.20 8.92
N ASN A 511 1.77 -13.60 10.11
CA ASN A 511 2.55 -13.35 11.32
C ASN A 511 3.87 -14.15 11.22
N SER A 512 4.84 -13.60 10.51
CA SER A 512 6.21 -14.11 10.53
C SER A 512 6.90 -13.62 11.81
N SER A 513 6.43 -14.03 12.96
CA SER A 513 6.91 -13.54 14.24
C SER A 513 7.43 -14.61 15.17
N THR A 514 8.21 -15.54 14.71
CA THR A 514 9.10 -16.26 15.60
C THR A 514 10.52 -16.19 15.05
N SER A 515 11.09 -14.99 15.07
CA SER A 515 12.53 -14.92 15.11
C SER A 515 12.96 -15.53 16.43
N ILE A 516 13.47 -16.75 16.41
CA ILE A 516 14.32 -17.24 17.49
C ILE A 516 15.38 -16.15 17.64
N LYS A 517 15.33 -15.41 18.76
CA LYS A 517 16.34 -14.38 19.03
C LYS A 517 17.67 -15.08 18.95
N PRO A 518 18.57 -14.71 18.02
CA PRO A 518 19.87 -15.32 17.96
C PRO A 518 20.55 -15.12 19.32
N ARG A 519 21.24 -16.12 19.82
CA ARG A 519 22.04 -15.99 21.04
C ARG A 519 22.98 -14.80 20.85
N SER A 520 22.85 -13.77 21.67
CA SER A 520 23.75 -12.62 21.62
C SER A 520 25.16 -13.12 21.97
N LEU A 521 26.09 -12.89 21.07
CA LEU A 521 27.50 -13.17 21.31
C LEU A 521 28.04 -12.19 22.38
N SER A 522 28.96 -12.66 23.20
CA SER A 522 29.72 -11.79 24.13
C SER A 522 30.59 -10.81 23.35
N PHE A 523 30.99 -9.71 23.99
CA PHE A 523 31.90 -8.73 23.37
C PHE A 523 33.19 -9.36 22.83
N ILE A 524 33.80 -10.31 23.58
CA ILE A 524 35.01 -11.01 23.18
C ILE A 524 34.76 -11.88 21.95
N GLN A 525 33.64 -12.57 21.88
CA GLN A 525 33.26 -13.37 20.71
C GLN A 525 33.00 -12.48 19.48
N GLU A 526 32.36 -11.33 19.64
CA GLU A 526 32.16 -10.37 18.54
C GLU A 526 33.47 -9.83 18.00
N LEU A 527 34.40 -9.47 18.90
CA LEU A 527 35.75 -9.01 18.53
C LEU A 527 36.53 -10.11 17.80
N TRP A 528 36.45 -11.36 18.28
CA TRP A 528 37.06 -12.52 17.65
C TRP A 528 36.50 -12.75 16.24
N CYS A 529 35.19 -12.73 16.10
CA CYS A 529 34.50 -12.85 14.81
C CYS A 529 34.93 -11.75 13.84
N PHE A 530 35.08 -10.52 14.32
CA PHE A 530 35.53 -9.39 13.50
C PHE A 530 36.96 -9.62 12.95
N ILE A 531 37.92 -9.97 13.83
CA ILE A 531 39.29 -10.17 13.45
C ILE A 531 39.41 -11.36 12.49
N TYR A 532 38.76 -12.47 12.82
CA TYR A 532 38.75 -13.67 11.98
C TYR A 532 38.17 -13.41 10.60
N TYR A 533 37.04 -12.73 10.55
CA TYR A 533 36.34 -12.41 9.27
C TYR A 533 37.14 -11.43 8.42
N PHE A 534 37.79 -10.44 9.04
CA PHE A 534 38.68 -9.52 8.35
C PHE A 534 39.90 -10.28 7.73
N ALA A 535 40.56 -11.14 8.50
CA ALA A 535 41.65 -11.96 7.98
C ALA A 535 41.20 -12.88 6.84
N LEU A 536 39.97 -13.41 6.93
CA LEU A 536 39.37 -14.25 5.89
C LEU A 536 39.08 -13.44 4.61
N LEU A 537 38.56 -12.26 4.72
CA LEU A 537 38.35 -11.37 3.57
C LEU A 537 39.66 -10.98 2.89
N VAL A 538 40.70 -10.62 3.67
CA VAL A 538 42.05 -10.32 3.16
C VAL A 538 42.61 -11.54 2.44
N LYS A 539 42.50 -12.72 3.04
CA LYS A 539 42.95 -13.98 2.41
C LYS A 539 42.19 -14.23 1.08
N LEU A 540 40.88 -14.01 1.04
CA LEU A 540 40.08 -14.16 -0.17
C LEU A 540 40.52 -13.18 -1.26
N ILE A 541 40.77 -11.92 -0.93
CA ILE A 541 41.18 -10.89 -1.89
C ILE A 541 42.54 -11.25 -2.52
N PHE A 542 43.50 -11.64 -1.72
CA PHE A 542 44.89 -11.85 -2.16
C PHE A 542 45.24 -13.30 -2.54
N SER A 543 44.30 -14.26 -2.36
CA SER A 543 44.52 -15.64 -2.84
C SER A 543 44.39 -15.69 -4.36
N PRO A 544 45.20 -16.48 -5.07
CA PRO A 544 45.02 -16.70 -6.50
C PRO A 544 43.62 -17.31 -6.75
N SER A 545 42.95 -16.89 -7.82
CA SER A 545 41.67 -17.49 -8.23
C SER A 545 41.89 -18.98 -8.46
N THR A 546 41.23 -19.80 -7.65
CA THR A 546 41.37 -21.28 -7.72
C THR A 546 40.44 -21.89 -8.74
N ILE A 547 39.65 -21.10 -9.41
CA ILE A 547 38.72 -21.56 -10.43
C ILE A 547 39.50 -21.68 -11.73
N LYS A 548 39.96 -22.90 -12.11
CA LYS A 548 40.10 -23.24 -13.50
C LYS A 548 38.73 -23.03 -14.14
N ASN A 549 38.61 -22.01 -15.02
CA ASN A 549 37.34 -21.62 -15.67
C ASN A 549 36.55 -22.86 -16.11
N PRO A 550 35.52 -23.29 -15.38
CA PRO A 550 34.54 -24.17 -15.98
C PRO A 550 33.90 -23.36 -17.09
N LYS A 551 33.59 -23.98 -18.21
CA LYS A 551 32.88 -23.31 -19.31
C LYS A 551 31.55 -22.79 -18.76
N HIS A 552 31.49 -21.49 -18.51
CA HIS A 552 30.24 -20.82 -18.13
C HIS A 552 29.35 -20.76 -19.36
N SER A 553 28.12 -21.27 -19.24
CA SER A 553 27.09 -21.10 -20.23
C SER A 553 26.49 -19.68 -20.13
N GLU A 554 26.21 -19.05 -21.27
CA GLU A 554 25.43 -17.80 -21.29
C GLU A 554 24.00 -18.03 -20.81
N SER A 555 23.48 -19.27 -20.92
CA SER A 555 22.15 -19.66 -20.43
C SER A 555 22.27 -20.46 -19.13
N ARG A 556 21.55 -20.02 -18.11
CA ARG A 556 21.40 -20.76 -16.83
C ARG A 556 20.36 -21.86 -16.95
N THR A 557 20.66 -23.02 -16.38
CA THR A 557 19.64 -24.03 -16.10
C THR A 557 19.02 -23.76 -14.74
N ILE A 558 17.71 -23.93 -14.59
CA ILE A 558 16.95 -23.71 -13.34
C ILE A 558 16.13 -24.96 -13.07
N GLU A 559 16.13 -25.41 -11.81
CA GLU A 559 15.32 -26.51 -11.33
C GLU A 559 14.62 -26.12 -10.03
N MET A 560 13.37 -26.55 -9.86
CA MET A 560 12.52 -26.22 -8.71
C MET A 560 11.95 -27.49 -8.09
N ALA A 561 12.02 -27.61 -6.77
CA ALA A 561 11.47 -28.76 -6.04
C ALA A 561 10.87 -28.32 -4.71
N THR A 562 9.91 -29.12 -4.23
CA THR A 562 9.34 -28.98 -2.88
C THR A 562 9.74 -30.19 -2.05
N THR A 563 10.27 -29.96 -0.85
CA THR A 563 10.73 -31.01 0.06
C THR A 563 10.47 -30.62 1.51
N LYS A 564 10.66 -31.57 2.42
CA LYS A 564 10.65 -31.32 3.87
C LYS A 564 12.08 -31.37 4.37
N ILE A 565 12.56 -30.28 4.92
CA ILE A 565 13.91 -30.19 5.49
C ILE A 565 13.85 -30.41 6.99
N HIS A 566 14.62 -31.39 7.47
CA HIS A 566 14.77 -31.61 8.89
C HIS A 566 15.72 -30.57 9.51
N LYS A 567 15.13 -29.71 10.36
CA LYS A 567 15.92 -28.79 11.17
C LYS A 567 16.64 -29.57 12.28
N GLU A 568 17.97 -29.49 12.31
CA GLU A 568 18.75 -30.07 13.41
C GLU A 568 18.41 -29.35 14.74
N PRO A 569 18.22 -30.10 15.85
CA PRO A 569 18.00 -29.50 17.15
C PRO A 569 19.13 -28.52 17.52
N GLY A 570 18.80 -27.31 17.94
CA GLY A 570 19.76 -26.28 18.35
C GLY A 570 20.50 -25.53 17.22
N LYS A 571 20.28 -25.88 15.96
CA LYS A 571 20.87 -25.20 14.79
C LYS A 571 19.86 -24.32 14.08
N SER A 572 20.36 -23.31 13.34
CA SER A 572 19.50 -22.50 12.49
C SER A 572 19.03 -23.29 11.27
N PHE A 573 17.90 -22.90 10.68
CA PHE A 573 17.39 -23.52 9.45
C PHE A 573 18.42 -23.38 8.31
N THR A 574 19.05 -22.22 8.19
CA THR A 574 20.10 -21.96 7.19
C THR A 574 21.26 -22.91 7.35
N THR A 575 21.73 -23.15 8.58
CA THR A 575 22.84 -24.09 8.86
C THR A 575 22.45 -25.53 8.50
N SER A 576 21.23 -25.96 8.81
CA SER A 576 20.75 -27.30 8.45
C SER A 576 20.70 -27.50 6.93
N LEU A 577 20.23 -26.49 6.22
CA LEU A 577 20.15 -26.53 4.75
C LEU A 577 21.54 -26.47 4.10
N LEU A 578 22.49 -25.68 4.64
CA LEU A 578 23.88 -25.65 4.18
C LEU A 578 24.51 -27.04 4.28
N LYS A 579 24.32 -27.72 5.40
CA LYS A 579 24.83 -29.10 5.61
C LYS A 579 24.24 -30.09 4.61
N GLN A 580 22.94 -29.97 4.31
CA GLN A 580 22.28 -30.85 3.36
C GLN A 580 22.75 -30.62 1.92
N THR A 581 23.01 -29.37 1.53
CA THR A 581 23.45 -29.03 0.16
C THR A 581 24.93 -29.23 -0.08
N TYR A 582 25.77 -29.19 0.97
CA TYR A 582 27.21 -29.25 0.85
C TYR A 582 27.76 -30.50 0.13
N PRO A 583 27.31 -31.75 0.41
CA PRO A 583 27.82 -32.93 -0.29
C PRO A 583 27.67 -32.85 -1.81
N ALA A 584 26.52 -32.35 -2.28
CA ALA A 584 26.23 -32.18 -3.70
C ALA A 584 27.18 -31.14 -4.33
N LEU A 585 27.36 -30.00 -3.66
CA LEU A 585 28.26 -28.93 -4.12
C LEU A 585 29.73 -29.33 -4.10
N ARG A 586 30.15 -30.02 -3.05
CA ARG A 586 31.51 -30.61 -2.95
C ARG A 586 31.80 -31.53 -4.13
N ALA A 587 30.84 -32.43 -4.43
CA ALA A 587 31.00 -33.35 -5.55
C ALA A 587 31.01 -32.59 -6.91
N ALA A 588 30.20 -31.57 -7.05
CA ALA A 588 30.15 -30.74 -8.25
C ALA A 588 31.42 -29.92 -8.47
N LEU A 589 32.01 -29.36 -7.40
CA LEU A 589 33.18 -28.50 -7.46
C LEU A 589 34.51 -29.28 -7.38
N GLY A 590 34.49 -30.55 -6.95
CA GLY A 590 35.66 -31.38 -6.82
C GLY A 590 36.66 -30.93 -5.71
N ARG A 591 36.18 -30.25 -4.68
CA ARG A 591 37.00 -29.70 -3.57
C ARG A 591 36.25 -29.66 -2.25
N ASP A 592 36.99 -29.70 -1.13
CA ASP A 592 36.41 -29.80 0.21
C ASP A 592 35.88 -28.47 0.78
N THR A 593 36.29 -27.33 0.24
CA THR A 593 35.82 -26.02 0.69
C THR A 593 34.94 -25.39 -0.37
N VAL A 594 33.73 -25.03 0.02
CA VAL A 594 32.77 -24.31 -0.80
C VAL A 594 32.63 -22.88 -0.27
N VAL A 595 32.77 -21.89 -1.12
CA VAL A 595 32.61 -20.47 -0.75
C VAL A 595 31.22 -20.01 -1.02
N TYR A 596 30.47 -19.71 0.02
CA TYR A 596 29.11 -19.23 -0.03
C TYR A 596 29.05 -17.71 0.09
N CYS A 597 28.12 -17.10 -0.61
CA CYS A 597 27.62 -15.76 -0.35
C CYS A 597 26.23 -15.89 0.26
N ILE A 598 26.09 -15.54 1.54
CA ILE A 598 24.87 -15.72 2.31
C ILE A 598 24.32 -14.34 2.69
N PRO A 599 23.11 -13.95 2.23
CA PRO A 599 22.47 -12.74 2.70
C PRO A 599 22.13 -12.84 4.18
N ALA A 600 22.61 -11.91 4.99
CA ALA A 600 22.35 -11.84 6.42
C ALA A 600 21.64 -10.54 6.79
N ALA A 601 20.56 -10.64 7.57
CA ALA A 601 19.78 -9.47 7.99
C ALA A 601 20.57 -8.56 8.92
N ILE A 602 20.49 -7.24 8.69
CA ILE A 602 21.04 -6.23 9.59
C ILE A 602 20.03 -5.99 10.71
N GLU A 603 20.43 -6.29 11.96
CA GLU A 603 19.62 -6.00 13.14
C GLU A 603 19.32 -4.49 13.23
N GLY A 604 18.07 -4.15 13.57
CA GLY A 604 17.61 -2.77 13.68
C GLY A 604 17.00 -2.20 12.40
N LEU A 605 17.44 -2.58 11.20
CA LEU A 605 16.71 -2.27 9.96
C LEU A 605 15.53 -3.23 9.76
N ALA A 606 15.71 -4.51 10.06
CA ALA A 606 14.65 -5.52 10.00
C ALA A 606 13.59 -5.35 11.11
N GLN A 607 13.95 -4.77 12.26
CA GLN A 607 13.06 -4.59 13.42
C GLN A 607 12.29 -3.26 13.43
N ARG A 608 12.72 -2.30 12.62
CA ARG A 608 12.05 -0.99 12.55
C ARG A 608 10.76 -1.10 11.76
N GLY A 609 9.77 -1.85 12.15
CA GLY A 609 8.39 -1.90 11.63
C GLY A 609 8.04 -1.04 10.41
N LEU A 610 8.99 -0.80 9.53
CA LEU A 610 8.82 0.04 8.37
C LEU A 610 7.94 -0.71 7.39
N SER A 611 6.83 -0.14 7.05
CA SER A 611 5.95 -0.57 5.94
C SER A 611 6.66 -0.47 4.57
N ILE A 612 7.91 -0.07 4.57
CA ILE A 612 8.72 0.24 3.39
C ILE A 612 9.62 -0.94 3.06
N PRO A 613 9.51 -1.52 1.86
CA PRO A 613 10.50 -2.48 1.39
C PRO A 613 11.86 -1.80 1.27
N ARG A 614 12.87 -2.45 1.82
CA ARG A 614 14.26 -2.00 1.74
C ARG A 614 15.19 -3.19 1.69
N ASN A 615 16.39 -2.96 1.17
CA ASN A 615 17.46 -3.91 1.31
C ASN A 615 18.00 -3.88 2.75
N SER A 616 17.64 -4.90 3.52
CA SER A 616 18.03 -5.06 4.93
C SER A 616 19.08 -6.13 5.12
N PHE A 617 19.56 -6.72 4.04
CA PHE A 617 20.59 -7.77 4.08
C PHE A 617 21.93 -7.28 3.58
N VAL A 618 22.98 -7.84 4.18
CA VAL A 618 24.35 -7.72 3.69
C VAL A 618 24.87 -9.08 3.27
N PRO A 619 25.68 -9.18 2.20
CA PRO A 619 26.30 -10.43 1.80
C PRO A 619 27.42 -10.79 2.78
N ILE A 620 27.33 -11.97 3.40
CA ILE A 620 28.43 -12.59 4.16
C ILE A 620 29.07 -13.63 3.27
N ILE A 621 30.36 -13.47 2.98
CA ILE A 621 31.13 -14.41 2.19
C ILE A 621 31.79 -15.39 3.17
N LEU A 622 31.46 -16.67 3.06
CA LEU A 622 31.82 -17.68 4.02
C LEU A 622 32.34 -18.96 3.35
N PRO A 623 33.63 -19.31 3.47
CA PRO A 623 34.09 -20.65 3.18
C PRO A 623 33.47 -21.64 4.16
N TRP A 624 32.82 -22.65 3.64
CA TRP A 624 32.11 -23.65 4.42
C TRP A 624 32.71 -25.04 4.22
N SER A 625 32.91 -25.76 5.36
CA SER A 625 33.14 -27.18 5.39
C SER A 625 32.45 -27.79 6.61
N PRO A 626 32.10 -29.08 6.61
CA PRO A 626 31.43 -29.72 7.76
C PRO A 626 32.24 -29.64 9.06
N ASP A 627 33.55 -29.62 8.93
CA ASP A 627 34.51 -29.59 10.06
C ASP A 627 34.67 -28.18 10.65
N GLY A 628 34.09 -27.16 10.03
CA GLY A 628 34.20 -25.75 10.44
C GLY A 628 33.51 -25.38 11.76
N GLY A 629 32.75 -26.31 12.32
CA GLY A 629 32.20 -26.22 13.67
C GLY A 629 31.31 -24.99 13.94
N ASP A 630 31.26 -24.61 15.22
CA ASP A 630 30.39 -23.49 15.70
C ASP A 630 30.86 -22.11 15.24
N ILE A 631 32.09 -21.97 14.73
CA ILE A 631 32.62 -20.68 14.30
C ILE A 631 31.85 -20.11 13.10
N GLN A 632 31.46 -20.98 12.17
CA GLN A 632 30.70 -20.55 10.98
C GLN A 632 29.32 -20.03 11.35
N GLU A 633 28.64 -20.65 12.31
CA GLU A 633 27.37 -20.20 12.85
C GLU A 633 27.52 -18.89 13.65
N GLN A 634 28.62 -18.75 14.40
CA GLN A 634 28.94 -17.50 15.08
C GLN A 634 29.17 -16.35 14.10
N LEU A 635 29.87 -16.57 12.99
CA LEU A 635 30.12 -15.56 11.97
C LEU A 635 28.78 -15.08 11.33
N LEU A 636 27.87 -15.97 11.02
CA LEU A 636 26.56 -15.63 10.47
C LEU A 636 25.71 -14.81 11.44
N ASN A 637 25.85 -15.03 12.73
CA ASN A 637 25.09 -14.36 13.78
C ASN A 637 25.78 -13.10 14.32
N SER A 638 27.08 -12.90 14.04
CA SER A 638 27.88 -11.79 14.58
C SER A 638 27.44 -10.42 14.04
N LYS A 639 27.19 -9.49 14.95
CA LYS A 639 26.89 -8.09 14.61
C LYS A 639 28.11 -7.39 14.02
N ALA A 640 29.28 -7.70 14.51
CA ALA A 640 30.53 -7.14 14.04
C ALA A 640 30.85 -7.57 12.59
N VAL A 641 30.59 -8.82 12.23
CA VAL A 641 30.74 -9.33 10.85
C VAL A 641 29.74 -8.64 9.92
N LYS A 642 28.48 -8.52 10.33
CA LYS A 642 27.45 -7.81 9.55
C LYS A 642 27.79 -6.33 9.35
N ALA A 643 28.29 -5.66 10.38
CA ALA A 643 28.74 -4.27 10.30
C ALA A 643 29.93 -4.12 9.33
N MET A 644 30.91 -5.02 9.38
CA MET A 644 32.05 -5.02 8.46
C MET A 644 31.61 -5.26 7.01
N SER A 645 30.71 -6.23 6.78
CA SER A 645 30.14 -6.47 5.44
C SER A 645 29.37 -5.26 4.91
N SER A 646 28.61 -4.59 5.79
CA SER A 646 27.93 -3.34 5.44
C SER A 646 28.91 -2.22 5.07
N LEU A 647 30.00 -2.05 5.84
CA LEU A 647 31.05 -1.07 5.53
C LEU A 647 31.71 -1.37 4.19
N LEU A 648 32.00 -2.63 3.90
CA LEU A 648 32.58 -3.04 2.62
C LEU A 648 31.65 -2.72 1.45
N VAL A 649 30.37 -3.08 1.55
CA VAL A 649 29.35 -2.75 0.53
C VAL A 649 29.23 -1.24 0.34
N ASN A 650 29.22 -0.48 1.43
CA ASN A 650 29.15 0.98 1.38
C ASN A 650 30.39 1.58 0.71
N PHE A 651 31.57 1.07 1.03
CA PHE A 651 32.82 1.52 0.42
C PHE A 651 32.83 1.26 -1.09
N VAL A 652 32.46 0.06 -1.52
CA VAL A 652 32.38 -0.31 -2.95
C VAL A 652 31.31 0.53 -3.67
N SER A 653 30.21 0.92 -2.99
CA SER A 653 29.15 1.75 -3.56
C SER A 653 29.55 3.21 -3.76
N LEU A 654 30.43 3.72 -2.91
CA LEU A 654 30.90 5.11 -2.95
C LEU A 654 32.12 5.30 -3.87
N THR A 655 32.87 4.26 -4.07
CA THR A 655 34.06 4.24 -4.92
C THR A 655 33.73 3.45 -6.17
N ASP A 656 34.08 3.91 -7.33
CA ASP A 656 33.90 3.17 -8.60
C ASP A 656 34.87 1.96 -8.68
N MET A 657 34.94 1.17 -7.60
CA MET A 657 35.83 0.02 -7.47
C MET A 657 35.16 -1.25 -7.99
N THR A 658 34.63 -1.21 -9.21
CA THR A 658 34.07 -2.38 -9.93
C THR A 658 35.05 -3.54 -9.94
N TRP A 659 36.36 -3.25 -10.01
CA TRP A 659 37.42 -4.26 -9.94
C TRP A 659 37.40 -5.09 -8.65
N ILE A 660 37.23 -4.46 -7.48
CA ILE A 660 37.15 -5.20 -6.19
C ILE A 660 35.92 -6.08 -6.18
N ARG A 661 34.78 -5.51 -6.62
CA ARG A 661 33.53 -6.27 -6.69
C ARG A 661 33.68 -7.51 -7.55
N ASP A 662 34.19 -7.35 -8.75
CA ASP A 662 34.34 -8.44 -9.71
C ASP A 662 35.36 -9.48 -9.21
N HIS A 663 36.43 -9.03 -8.58
CA HIS A 663 37.41 -9.90 -7.98
C HIS A 663 36.90 -10.73 -6.79
N PHE A 664 35.96 -10.17 -6.01
CA PHE A 664 35.25 -10.91 -4.97
C PHE A 664 34.26 -11.92 -5.54
N LEU A 665 33.53 -11.53 -6.57
CA LEU A 665 32.50 -12.37 -7.18
C LEU A 665 33.10 -13.62 -7.83
N ASP A 666 34.28 -13.51 -8.42
CA ASP A 666 35.01 -14.64 -9.03
C ASP A 666 35.42 -15.73 -8.03
N ARG A 667 35.28 -15.50 -6.73
CA ARG A 667 35.66 -16.43 -5.68
C ARG A 667 34.50 -17.04 -4.94
N ILE A 668 33.32 -16.65 -5.29
CA ILE A 668 32.08 -17.18 -4.74
C ILE A 668 31.64 -18.37 -5.60
N ASP A 669 31.42 -19.50 -4.95
CA ASP A 669 30.88 -20.68 -5.62
C ASP A 669 29.38 -20.71 -5.68
N VAL A 670 28.75 -20.21 -4.62
CA VAL A 670 27.30 -20.33 -4.44
C VAL A 670 26.72 -19.07 -3.83
N VAL A 671 25.71 -18.51 -4.44
CA VAL A 671 24.77 -17.61 -3.74
C VAL A 671 23.72 -18.48 -3.06
N PHE A 672 23.64 -18.37 -1.75
CA PHE A 672 22.78 -19.21 -0.94
C PHE A 672 21.82 -18.35 -0.12
N SER A 673 20.54 -18.42 -0.42
CA SER A 673 19.50 -17.64 0.25
C SER A 673 18.42 -18.54 0.84
N SER A 674 18.13 -18.38 2.13
CA SER A 674 17.06 -19.13 2.80
C SER A 674 16.11 -18.15 3.50
N LEU A 675 14.82 -18.27 3.25
CA LEU A 675 13.77 -17.43 3.81
C LEU A 675 12.72 -18.29 4.52
N LEU A 676 12.36 -17.91 5.74
CA LEU A 676 11.12 -18.35 6.35
C LEU A 676 9.99 -17.49 5.81
N ALA A 677 9.25 -18.02 4.84
CA ALA A 677 8.22 -17.27 4.13
C ALA A 677 6.92 -17.18 4.93
N ALA A 678 6.53 -18.29 5.60
CA ALA A 678 5.37 -18.32 6.50
C ALA A 678 5.49 -19.50 7.46
N ASP A 679 5.04 -19.32 8.72
CA ASP A 679 5.02 -20.38 9.74
C ASP A 679 3.91 -21.41 9.49
N THR A 680 2.88 -21.03 8.75
CA THR A 680 1.73 -21.88 8.38
C THR A 680 1.58 -21.92 6.86
N PRO A 681 0.92 -22.96 6.31
CA PRO A 681 0.61 -23.01 4.89
C PRO A 681 -0.18 -21.77 4.45
N LEU A 682 0.19 -21.22 3.29
CA LEU A 682 -0.52 -20.10 2.69
C LEU A 682 -1.90 -20.55 2.18
N SER A 683 -2.88 -19.66 2.23
CA SER A 683 -4.28 -19.98 1.93
C SER A 683 -4.50 -20.28 0.46
N SER A 684 -3.90 -19.51 -0.41
CA SER A 684 -4.14 -19.52 -1.86
C SER A 684 -2.98 -20.09 -2.66
N LEU A 685 -1.76 -20.04 -2.11
CA LEU A 685 -0.57 -20.48 -2.80
C LEU A 685 -0.24 -21.92 -2.49
N LYS A 686 0.03 -22.70 -3.55
CA LYS A 686 0.50 -24.08 -3.48
C LYS A 686 2.01 -24.13 -3.40
N THR A 687 2.70 -23.37 -4.25
CA THR A 687 4.17 -23.31 -4.27
C THR A 687 4.65 -21.87 -4.31
N THR A 688 5.81 -21.65 -3.72
CA THR A 688 6.47 -20.34 -3.63
C THR A 688 7.96 -20.54 -3.86
N HIS A 689 8.40 -20.44 -5.09
CA HIS A 689 9.81 -20.53 -5.45
C HIS A 689 10.36 -19.14 -5.74
N PHE A 690 11.60 -18.87 -5.34
CA PHE A 690 12.29 -17.65 -5.73
C PHE A 690 13.73 -17.94 -6.13
N LEU A 691 14.28 -17.07 -6.97
CA LEU A 691 15.65 -17.10 -7.41
C LEU A 691 16.28 -15.73 -7.14
N SER A 692 17.34 -15.73 -6.31
CA SER A 692 18.14 -14.53 -6.07
C SER A 692 18.92 -14.17 -7.33
N PRO A 693 19.08 -12.88 -7.65
CA PRO A 693 19.94 -12.46 -8.73
C PRO A 693 21.39 -12.89 -8.43
N THR A 694 22.00 -13.50 -9.42
CA THR A 694 23.38 -13.97 -9.26
C THR A 694 24.14 -13.65 -10.54
N PRO A 695 25.30 -12.99 -10.46
CA PRO A 695 26.16 -12.78 -11.62
C PRO A 695 26.50 -14.11 -12.31
N SER A 696 26.57 -14.09 -13.64
CA SER A 696 26.83 -15.30 -14.44
C SER A 696 28.17 -16.00 -14.10
N MET A 697 29.11 -15.24 -13.55
CA MET A 697 30.41 -15.77 -13.11
C MET A 697 30.31 -16.65 -11.84
N ILE A 698 29.23 -16.59 -11.09
CA ILE A 698 29.02 -17.45 -9.93
C ILE A 698 28.39 -18.76 -10.38
N PRO A 699 29.02 -19.91 -10.12
CA PRO A 699 28.60 -21.22 -10.60
C PRO A 699 27.16 -21.59 -10.25
N PHE A 700 26.78 -21.43 -8.98
CA PHE A 700 25.52 -21.94 -8.48
C PHE A 700 24.73 -20.90 -7.69
N THR A 701 23.42 -21.04 -7.74
CA THR A 701 22.48 -20.32 -6.86
C THR A 701 21.55 -21.32 -6.22
N ILE A 702 21.39 -21.27 -4.90
CA ILE A 702 20.45 -22.09 -4.16
C ILE A 702 19.56 -21.15 -3.34
N CYS A 703 18.27 -21.16 -3.61
CA CYS A 703 17.28 -20.39 -2.87
C CYS A 703 16.25 -21.33 -2.25
N ALA A 704 15.87 -21.07 -1.01
CA ALA A 704 14.87 -21.86 -0.30
C ALA A 704 13.85 -20.96 0.39
N ALA A 705 12.56 -21.20 0.14
CA ALA A 705 11.44 -20.57 0.83
C ALA A 705 10.71 -21.62 1.66
N THR A 706 10.66 -21.44 2.99
CA THR A 706 9.94 -22.35 3.88
C THR A 706 8.55 -21.79 4.18
N VAL A 707 7.53 -22.61 3.93
CA VAL A 707 6.12 -22.28 4.15
C VAL A 707 5.48 -23.40 4.97
N GLY A 708 5.25 -23.17 6.24
CA GLY A 708 4.82 -24.21 7.18
C GLY A 708 5.82 -25.38 7.20
N PRO A 709 5.38 -26.62 6.98
CA PRO A 709 6.24 -27.81 7.00
C PRO A 709 7.04 -28.04 5.71
N GLU A 710 6.78 -27.29 4.66
CA GLU A 710 7.35 -27.49 3.33
C GLU A 710 8.42 -26.45 3.01
N THR A 711 9.46 -26.87 2.30
CA THR A 711 10.51 -26.00 1.78
C THR A 711 10.53 -26.10 0.26
N HIS A 712 10.34 -24.97 -0.38
CA HIS A 712 10.42 -24.82 -1.83
C HIS A 712 11.83 -24.40 -2.21
N ILE A 713 12.57 -25.28 -2.86
CA ILE A 713 13.96 -25.06 -3.23
C ILE A 713 14.04 -24.73 -4.72
N THR A 714 14.84 -23.74 -5.05
CA THR A 714 15.24 -23.39 -6.41
C THR A 714 16.75 -23.49 -6.53
N VAL A 715 17.21 -24.23 -7.51
CA VAL A 715 18.63 -24.36 -7.85
C VAL A 715 18.84 -23.79 -9.25
N ALA A 716 19.86 -22.96 -9.41
CA ALA A 716 20.31 -22.52 -10.73
C ALA A 716 21.81 -22.84 -10.91
N SER A 717 22.19 -23.24 -12.09
CA SER A 717 23.57 -23.55 -12.50
C SER A 717 23.91 -22.79 -13.77
N SER A 718 25.09 -22.16 -13.78
CA SER A 718 25.73 -21.57 -14.96
C SER A 718 26.85 -22.45 -15.53
N ILE A 719 27.05 -23.67 -15.02
CA ILE A 719 28.04 -24.60 -15.51
C ILE A 719 27.41 -25.58 -16.48
N GLU A 720 27.97 -25.64 -17.70
CA GLU A 720 27.44 -26.46 -18.80
C GLU A 720 27.36 -27.96 -18.46
N ASP A 721 28.40 -28.50 -17.82
CA ASP A 721 28.50 -29.92 -17.48
C ASP A 721 27.69 -30.33 -16.22
N ILE A 722 27.17 -29.34 -15.49
CA ILE A 722 26.45 -29.58 -14.21
C ILE A 722 25.12 -28.83 -14.25
N PRO A 723 24.14 -29.35 -14.95
CA PRO A 723 22.80 -28.72 -14.99
C PRO A 723 22.14 -28.72 -13.60
N ALA A 724 21.28 -27.76 -13.36
CA ALA A 724 20.57 -27.58 -12.08
C ALA A 724 19.80 -28.85 -11.65
N SER A 725 19.24 -29.59 -12.58
CA SER A 725 18.50 -30.85 -12.31
C SER A 725 19.41 -31.92 -11.70
N LYS A 726 20.67 -32.03 -12.16
CA LYS A 726 21.65 -32.96 -11.60
C LYS A 726 22.00 -32.59 -10.15
N LEU A 727 22.21 -31.30 -9.89
CA LEU A 727 22.52 -30.82 -8.54
C LEU A 727 21.30 -30.95 -7.61
N MET A 728 20.09 -30.62 -8.07
CA MET A 728 18.86 -30.79 -7.32
C MET A 728 18.64 -32.25 -6.90
N ASN A 729 18.80 -33.20 -7.82
CA ASN A 729 18.67 -34.62 -7.53
C ASN A 729 19.67 -35.12 -6.48
N GLN A 730 20.85 -34.52 -6.37
CA GLN A 730 21.82 -34.82 -5.32
C GLN A 730 21.46 -34.18 -3.97
N ILE A 731 20.84 -33.00 -3.98
CA ILE A 731 20.39 -32.30 -2.76
C ILE A 731 19.20 -33.03 -2.12
N LEU A 732 18.32 -33.61 -2.93
CA LEU A 732 17.09 -34.29 -2.48
C LEU A 732 17.29 -35.73 -2.03
N ARG A 733 18.43 -36.33 -2.36
CA ARG A 733 18.88 -37.65 -1.86
C ARG A 733 19.46 -37.57 -0.46
#